data_9c21cb02848e91333125b0654914a073
#
_entry.id   9c21cb02848e91333125b0654914a073
#
_cell.length_a   1.000
_cell.length_b   1.000
_cell.length_c   1.000
_cell.angle_alpha   90.00
_cell.angle_beta   90.00
_cell.angle_gamma   90.00
#
_symmetry.space_group_name_H-M   'P 1'
#
loop_
_entity.id
_entity.type
_entity.pdbx_description
1 polymer ?
#
loop_
_entity_poly.entity_id
_entity_poly.type
_entity_poly.pdbx_seq_one_letter_code
_entity_poly.pdbx_strand_id
1 'polypeptide(L)'
;MQDTPVKELIVSECTSRTAEMDAIARRIVRLVQYGYRYRDFLILTRTSNMYDAMGERICRAYGIPCFTDYRRPMASHPAAEAVAAFLALLRSRWSHETVFRLLKTDLFPLDRHEVDILENYCLASGISSRQWLGSREWTYYPQRYMNDDTRQNPEIQERLKQINAVRQRVQQYILPFWQQAQGEKNLRDWCTLLYTFLQSIHVPDTLRRWKEDDESAGRTTESKEHEQVWKKMLAFMEEMSALCGDDVVSLEEFSQMVEDGMQTMTFSIIPPTLDHVTITSVERGYTSSGRIVFLCGINDGIFPQHSGDEGLLSDTERQSLTEAGVTLGPGSRFRSLQEKFLFYLAASRARERLYISYALADEQGEALTPSLWIQQLLDKKYISRLRKESGEASPSSAVEYIVSMPEALKYLPVMLRPAVENEPVDSVWWSLYDWAMLHGWKQEAVQAVLGLFYHNRPERLPYETVRRLYAPEGRIVGSVTRFESYRQCPFAYFSQYGLGLAERPMQHFSAPDLGMLVHEALRRIGEKLLAEGRQWQHLQDEEIGPLCTSIVEELSPQIQNDILMSNAYFIQIRGRLIQVLIRTVHRLCDFNQTSDFHTAAVEKGFGQGKNAWKALQFTLENGLEVIVTGQIDRIDTLRADDTDFVVIIDYKSGNTVLDLQKIYMGLELQLLTYMDVALKNIGPQSAPAAVLYCYVRSRKLSENRLLRQEEKVQLYNKENKLKGFYLDSPDIVRYLDRSMETASSFLNVRLNKGGNLSTAGYNVFPYSWWQKVLTVAEKRIHAIAEQMGSGDISIHPVLFGAQSHCQYCPYHAFCAFDPHTQDNSYDAAGKLKKSDIVVRISQEGDDTHGMDS
;
A
#
# COMPACT_ATOMS: atom_id res chain seq x y z
N MET A 1 -18.57 -59.62 -4.30
CA MET A 1 -17.95 -58.34 -4.66
C MET A 1 -18.00 -58.27 -6.18
N GLN A 2 -18.45 -57.14 -6.72
CA GLN A 2 -18.52 -56.98 -8.18
C GLN A 2 -17.09 -56.72 -8.70
N ASP A 3 -16.55 -57.60 -9.54
CA ASP A 3 -15.23 -57.45 -10.13
C ASP A 3 -15.20 -56.58 -11.41
N THR A 4 -16.36 -56.06 -11.81
CA THR A 4 -16.53 -55.22 -12.99
C THR A 4 -16.60 -53.74 -12.65
N PRO A 5 -15.95 -52.85 -13.39
CA PRO A 5 -16.03 -51.40 -13.14
C PRO A 5 -17.44 -50.89 -13.25
N VAL A 6 -17.85 -50.01 -12.30
CA VAL A 6 -19.13 -49.31 -12.31
C VAL A 6 -19.11 -48.22 -13.36
N LYS A 7 -19.89 -48.31 -14.44
CA LYS A 7 -19.93 -47.32 -15.52
C LYS A 7 -20.48 -45.96 -15.12
N GLU A 8 -21.29 -45.93 -14.07
CA GLU A 8 -21.99 -44.71 -13.60
C GLU A 8 -21.25 -43.98 -12.47
N LEU A 9 -20.04 -44.43 -12.11
CA LEU A 9 -19.16 -43.76 -11.14
C LEU A 9 -18.00 -43.08 -11.87
N ILE A 10 -17.92 -41.77 -11.71
CA ILE A 10 -16.89 -40.93 -12.33
C ILE A 10 -16.13 -40.20 -11.21
N VAL A 11 -14.80 -40.30 -11.23
CA VAL A 11 -13.93 -39.55 -10.29
C VAL A 11 -13.19 -38.48 -11.07
N SER A 12 -13.14 -37.26 -10.53
CA SER A 12 -12.44 -36.11 -11.10
C SER A 12 -11.35 -35.61 -10.15
N GLU A 13 -10.12 -35.50 -10.66
CA GLU A 13 -9.00 -34.82 -10.03
C GLU A 13 -8.98 -33.38 -10.55
N CYS A 14 -9.08 -32.40 -9.66
CA CYS A 14 -9.18 -30.97 -10.01
C CYS A 14 -7.98 -30.20 -9.48
N THR A 15 -7.46 -29.24 -10.24
CA THR A 15 -6.28 -28.45 -9.83
C THR A 15 -6.54 -27.59 -8.59
N SER A 16 -7.79 -27.12 -8.40
CA SER A 16 -8.23 -26.34 -7.25
C SER A 16 -9.71 -26.57 -6.97
N ARG A 17 -10.21 -26.11 -5.81
CA ARG A 17 -11.65 -26.15 -5.51
C ARG A 17 -12.47 -25.29 -6.49
N THR A 18 -11.92 -24.18 -6.98
CA THR A 18 -12.58 -23.38 -8.01
C THR A 18 -12.72 -24.15 -9.32
N ALA A 19 -11.66 -24.84 -9.78
CA ALA A 19 -11.71 -25.70 -10.96
C ALA A 19 -12.68 -26.88 -10.77
N GLU A 20 -12.80 -27.42 -9.56
CA GLU A 20 -13.75 -28.45 -9.21
C GLU A 20 -15.20 -27.99 -9.39
N MET A 21 -15.58 -26.83 -8.82
CA MET A 21 -16.92 -26.27 -8.97
C MET A 21 -17.22 -25.85 -10.40
N ASP A 22 -16.24 -25.30 -11.12
CA ASP A 22 -16.38 -24.94 -12.52
C ASP A 22 -16.65 -26.18 -13.39
N ALA A 23 -15.93 -27.27 -13.17
CA ALA A 23 -16.15 -28.54 -13.87
C ALA A 23 -17.55 -29.11 -13.58
N ILE A 24 -18.03 -28.99 -12.32
CA ILE A 24 -19.38 -29.40 -11.95
C ILE A 24 -20.42 -28.56 -12.70
N ALA A 25 -20.27 -27.21 -12.72
CA ALA A 25 -21.20 -26.31 -13.40
C ALA A 25 -21.26 -26.60 -14.92
N ARG A 26 -20.11 -26.73 -15.57
CA ARG A 26 -20.03 -27.13 -17.00
C ARG A 26 -20.75 -28.46 -17.26
N ARG A 27 -20.59 -29.42 -16.37
CA ARG A 27 -21.24 -30.73 -16.47
C ARG A 27 -22.74 -30.61 -16.33
N ILE A 28 -23.24 -29.82 -15.39
CA ILE A 28 -24.66 -29.57 -15.16
C ILE A 28 -25.27 -28.93 -16.43
N VAL A 29 -24.71 -27.87 -16.99
CA VAL A 29 -25.19 -27.20 -18.18
C VAL A 29 -25.33 -28.21 -19.34
N ARG A 30 -24.32 -29.04 -19.57
CA ARG A 30 -24.36 -30.08 -20.60
C ARG A 30 -25.48 -31.13 -20.36
N LEU A 31 -25.62 -31.59 -19.12
CA LEU A 31 -26.66 -32.59 -18.79
C LEU A 31 -28.06 -31.99 -18.96
N VAL A 32 -28.24 -30.69 -18.67
CA VAL A 32 -29.51 -29.99 -18.96
C VAL A 32 -29.79 -29.95 -20.45
N GLN A 33 -28.77 -29.74 -21.31
CA GLN A 33 -28.90 -29.83 -22.76
C GLN A 33 -29.33 -31.23 -23.24
N TYR A 34 -29.00 -32.30 -22.47
CA TYR A 34 -29.42 -33.66 -22.71
C TYR A 34 -30.81 -33.98 -22.10
N GLY A 35 -31.55 -33.00 -21.57
CA GLY A 35 -32.90 -33.12 -21.10
C GLY A 35 -33.10 -33.36 -19.60
N TYR A 36 -32.06 -33.24 -18.78
CA TYR A 36 -32.19 -33.19 -17.33
C TYR A 36 -32.70 -31.83 -16.88
N ARG A 37 -33.33 -31.75 -15.70
CA ARG A 37 -33.78 -30.51 -15.09
C ARG A 37 -32.85 -30.14 -13.95
N TYR A 38 -32.76 -28.85 -13.57
CA TYR A 38 -31.90 -28.39 -12.51
C TYR A 38 -32.18 -29.08 -11.17
N ARG A 39 -33.42 -29.37 -10.86
CA ARG A 39 -33.84 -30.13 -9.67
C ARG A 39 -33.38 -31.60 -9.64
N ASP A 40 -32.87 -32.13 -10.74
CA ASP A 40 -32.33 -33.51 -10.81
C ASP A 40 -30.91 -33.60 -10.22
N PHE A 41 -30.28 -32.46 -10.01
CA PHE A 41 -28.90 -32.36 -9.54
C PHE A 41 -28.81 -32.00 -8.04
N LEU A 42 -27.93 -32.70 -7.34
CA LEU A 42 -27.59 -32.45 -5.96
C LEU A 42 -26.07 -32.35 -5.82
N ILE A 43 -25.57 -31.27 -5.24
CA ILE A 43 -24.16 -31.08 -4.89
C ILE A 43 -24.03 -31.26 -3.39
N LEU A 44 -23.18 -32.20 -2.96
CA LEU A 44 -22.92 -32.50 -1.57
C LEU A 44 -21.48 -32.19 -1.20
N THR A 45 -21.30 -31.49 -0.09
CA THR A 45 -20.01 -31.15 0.49
C THR A 45 -19.95 -31.63 1.95
N ARG A 46 -18.75 -31.92 2.48
CA ARG A 46 -18.65 -32.24 3.90
C ARG A 46 -18.80 -31.01 4.78
N THR A 47 -18.21 -29.90 4.35
CA THR A 47 -18.24 -28.61 5.04
C THR A 47 -18.79 -27.55 4.10
N SER A 48 -19.93 -26.96 4.44
CA SER A 48 -20.61 -25.96 3.61
C SER A 48 -19.77 -24.70 3.39
N ASN A 49 -19.07 -24.20 4.40
CA ASN A 49 -18.35 -22.93 4.36
C ASN A 49 -17.34 -22.79 3.21
N MET A 50 -16.78 -23.90 2.71
CA MET A 50 -15.76 -23.86 1.65
C MET A 50 -16.35 -23.74 0.24
N TYR A 51 -17.55 -24.25 0.00
CA TYR A 51 -18.12 -24.38 -1.34
C TYR A 51 -19.37 -23.53 -1.58
N ASP A 52 -20.08 -23.07 -0.56
CA ASP A 52 -21.37 -22.42 -0.72
C ASP A 52 -21.30 -21.11 -1.51
N ALA A 53 -20.52 -20.13 -1.02
CA ALA A 53 -20.39 -18.84 -1.68
C ALA A 53 -19.74 -18.95 -3.07
N MET A 54 -18.73 -19.83 -3.21
CA MET A 54 -18.06 -20.09 -4.47
C MET A 54 -19.00 -20.80 -5.46
N GLY A 55 -19.73 -21.80 -4.99
CA GLY A 55 -20.70 -22.54 -5.79
C GLY A 55 -21.83 -21.66 -6.28
N GLU A 56 -22.39 -20.80 -5.42
CA GLU A 56 -23.40 -19.82 -5.82
C GLU A 56 -22.89 -18.86 -6.90
N ARG A 57 -21.67 -18.32 -6.71
CA ARG A 57 -21.04 -17.41 -7.69
C ARG A 57 -20.82 -18.10 -9.05
N ILE A 58 -20.30 -19.33 -9.05
CA ILE A 58 -20.03 -20.08 -10.26
C ILE A 58 -21.35 -20.47 -10.94
N CYS A 59 -22.34 -21.00 -10.21
CA CYS A 59 -23.65 -21.31 -10.77
C CYS A 59 -24.28 -20.08 -11.42
N ARG A 60 -24.23 -18.92 -10.80
CA ARG A 60 -24.72 -17.65 -11.36
C ARG A 60 -24.01 -17.29 -12.68
N ALA A 61 -22.69 -17.47 -12.76
CA ALA A 61 -21.92 -17.20 -13.97
C ALA A 61 -22.31 -18.09 -15.14
N TYR A 62 -22.71 -19.35 -14.86
CA TYR A 62 -23.22 -20.27 -15.86
C TYR A 62 -24.75 -20.18 -16.11
N GLY A 63 -25.44 -19.24 -15.45
CA GLY A 63 -26.91 -19.12 -15.55
C GLY A 63 -27.66 -20.29 -14.91
N ILE A 64 -27.06 -21.02 -13.98
CA ILE A 64 -27.66 -22.15 -13.28
C ILE A 64 -28.43 -21.64 -12.05
N PRO A 65 -29.75 -21.81 -11.97
CA PRO A 65 -30.49 -21.52 -10.74
C PRO A 65 -30.03 -22.48 -9.64
N CYS A 66 -29.49 -21.96 -8.59
CA CYS A 66 -29.03 -22.77 -7.45
C CYS A 66 -29.62 -22.28 -6.12
N PHE A 67 -29.72 -23.21 -5.19
CA PHE A 67 -30.06 -22.95 -3.80
C PHE A 67 -29.01 -23.58 -2.90
N THR A 68 -28.43 -22.74 -2.05
CA THR A 68 -27.49 -23.16 -1.02
C THR A 68 -28.23 -23.25 0.30
N ASP A 69 -28.25 -24.49 0.89
CA ASP A 69 -28.85 -24.72 2.22
C ASP A 69 -27.86 -24.29 3.33
N TYR A 70 -27.28 -23.11 3.16
CA TYR A 70 -26.40 -22.51 4.16
C TYR A 70 -27.14 -21.46 4.95
N ARG A 71 -27.11 -21.56 6.28
CA ARG A 71 -27.64 -20.50 7.14
C ARG A 71 -26.63 -19.38 7.24
N ARG A 72 -26.87 -18.31 6.52
CA ARG A 72 -26.00 -17.12 6.58
C ARG A 72 -26.01 -16.55 8.01
N PRO A 73 -24.85 -16.33 8.65
CA PRO A 73 -24.79 -15.70 9.95
C PRO A 73 -25.36 -14.27 9.88
N MET A 74 -26.21 -13.90 10.84
CA MET A 74 -26.75 -12.56 10.89
C MET A 74 -25.69 -11.51 11.25
N ALA A 75 -24.62 -11.91 11.93
CA ALA A 75 -23.50 -11.05 12.29
C ALA A 75 -22.81 -10.38 11.08
N SER A 76 -22.92 -10.94 9.89
CA SER A 76 -22.38 -10.33 8.64
C SER A 76 -23.26 -9.22 8.07
N HIS A 77 -24.44 -8.99 8.60
CA HIS A 77 -25.36 -7.96 8.09
C HIS A 77 -24.97 -6.56 8.64
N PRO A 78 -25.03 -5.47 7.83
CA PRO A 78 -24.68 -4.12 8.29
C PRO A 78 -25.38 -3.66 9.57
N ALA A 79 -26.62 -4.08 9.81
CA ALA A 79 -27.35 -3.73 11.03
C ALA A 79 -26.74 -4.42 12.28
N ALA A 80 -26.31 -5.67 12.19
CA ALA A 80 -25.61 -6.36 13.27
C ALA A 80 -24.23 -5.73 13.51
N GLU A 81 -23.53 -5.39 12.42
CA GLU A 81 -22.25 -4.66 12.47
C GLU A 81 -22.40 -3.28 13.12
N ALA A 82 -23.46 -2.54 12.83
CA ALA A 82 -23.73 -1.24 13.46
C ALA A 82 -23.90 -1.37 14.98
N VAL A 83 -24.58 -2.40 15.45
CA VAL A 83 -24.72 -2.69 16.89
C VAL A 83 -23.38 -3.01 17.51
N ALA A 84 -22.61 -3.93 16.94
CA ALA A 84 -21.30 -4.32 17.43
C ALA A 84 -20.33 -3.13 17.44
N ALA A 85 -20.29 -2.34 16.37
CA ALA A 85 -19.46 -1.15 16.24
C ALA A 85 -19.84 -0.05 17.25
N PHE A 86 -21.14 0.16 17.48
CA PHE A 86 -21.62 1.12 18.49
C PHE A 86 -21.20 0.72 19.90
N LEU A 87 -21.41 -0.52 20.30
CA LEU A 87 -20.99 -1.03 21.61
C LEU A 87 -19.46 -0.98 21.78
N ALA A 88 -18.71 -1.34 20.74
CA ALA A 88 -17.26 -1.21 20.74
C ALA A 88 -16.81 0.26 20.86
N LEU A 89 -17.52 1.21 20.23
CA LEU A 89 -17.23 2.64 20.32
C LEU A 89 -17.45 3.15 21.75
N LEU A 90 -18.52 2.73 22.42
CA LEU A 90 -18.79 3.09 23.81
C LEU A 90 -17.67 2.61 24.74
N ARG A 91 -17.12 1.40 24.53
CA ARG A 91 -16.00 0.83 25.31
C ARG A 91 -14.66 1.49 24.99
N SER A 92 -14.36 1.75 23.73
CA SER A 92 -13.06 2.22 23.26
C SER A 92 -12.80 3.72 23.41
N ARG A 93 -13.74 4.46 23.96
CA ARG A 93 -13.68 5.92 24.09
C ARG A 93 -13.37 6.62 22.76
N TRP A 94 -14.08 6.26 21.68
CA TRP A 94 -13.97 6.88 20.37
C TRP A 94 -12.60 6.62 19.68
N SER A 95 -12.15 5.40 19.65
CA SER A 95 -10.99 5.05 18.83
C SER A 95 -11.32 5.24 17.34
N HIS A 96 -10.31 5.55 16.54
CA HIS A 96 -10.47 5.73 15.09
C HIS A 96 -11.20 4.55 14.44
N GLU A 97 -10.77 3.33 14.76
CA GLU A 97 -11.32 2.09 14.22
C GLU A 97 -12.82 1.97 14.51
N THR A 98 -13.23 2.15 15.78
CA THR A 98 -14.63 1.95 16.18
C THR A 98 -15.56 3.03 15.66
N VAL A 99 -15.10 4.28 15.58
CA VAL A 99 -15.87 5.37 14.97
C VAL A 99 -16.16 5.08 13.51
N PHE A 100 -15.13 4.79 12.70
CA PHE A 100 -15.32 4.58 11.27
C PHE A 100 -15.94 3.22 10.93
N ARG A 101 -15.78 2.22 11.77
CA ARG A 101 -16.51 0.97 11.68
C ARG A 101 -18.02 1.20 11.74
N LEU A 102 -18.49 2.04 12.66
CA LEU A 102 -19.90 2.44 12.75
C LEU A 102 -20.35 3.28 11.54
N LEU A 103 -19.61 4.35 11.22
CA LEU A 103 -19.98 5.27 10.15
C LEU A 103 -20.04 4.62 8.76
N LYS A 104 -19.25 3.57 8.53
CA LYS A 104 -19.18 2.84 7.25
C LYS A 104 -20.23 1.75 7.07
N THR A 105 -21.14 1.58 8.01
CA THR A 105 -22.27 0.64 7.86
C THR A 105 -23.33 1.10 6.87
N ASP A 106 -23.26 2.33 6.38
CA ASP A 106 -24.28 3.02 5.56
C ASP A 106 -25.67 3.15 6.23
N LEU A 107 -25.73 2.86 7.53
CA LEU A 107 -26.91 3.07 8.37
C LEU A 107 -26.85 4.37 9.16
N PHE A 108 -25.67 4.97 9.28
CA PHE A 108 -25.51 6.25 9.93
C PHE A 108 -25.96 7.40 8.99
N PRO A 109 -26.65 8.47 9.49
CA PRO A 109 -27.24 9.51 8.64
C PRO A 109 -26.19 10.49 8.09
N LEU A 110 -25.20 9.97 7.39
CA LEU A 110 -24.16 10.69 6.67
C LEU A 110 -23.99 10.09 5.27
N ASP A 111 -23.63 10.91 4.30
CA ASP A 111 -23.24 10.44 2.99
C ASP A 111 -21.88 9.72 3.04
N ARG A 112 -21.72 8.66 2.24
CA ARG A 112 -20.46 7.89 2.19
C ARG A 112 -19.27 8.79 1.86
N HIS A 113 -19.41 9.73 0.95
CA HIS A 113 -18.36 10.66 0.57
C HIS A 113 -17.96 11.57 1.74
N GLU A 114 -18.91 12.02 2.56
CA GLU A 114 -18.63 12.78 3.78
C GLU A 114 -17.85 11.95 4.80
N VAL A 115 -18.22 10.68 4.97
CA VAL A 115 -17.50 9.74 5.85
C VAL A 115 -16.08 9.51 5.36
N ASP A 116 -15.87 9.32 4.05
CA ASP A 116 -14.54 9.09 3.45
C ASP A 116 -13.64 10.32 3.60
N ILE A 117 -14.17 11.53 3.40
CA ILE A 117 -13.42 12.79 3.62
C ILE A 117 -13.02 12.92 5.10
N LEU A 118 -13.96 12.66 6.01
CA LEU A 118 -13.71 12.74 7.45
C LEU A 118 -12.65 11.71 7.89
N GLU A 119 -12.72 10.48 7.40
CA GLU A 119 -11.75 9.44 7.72
C GLU A 119 -10.35 9.79 7.21
N ASN A 120 -10.25 10.23 5.95
CA ASN A 120 -8.97 10.66 5.37
C ASN A 120 -8.34 11.78 6.18
N TYR A 121 -9.14 12.74 6.63
CA TYR A 121 -8.66 13.81 7.50
C TYR A 121 -8.21 13.27 8.86
N CYS A 122 -8.97 12.40 9.50
CA CYS A 122 -8.62 11.84 10.81
C CYS A 122 -7.33 11.00 10.76
N LEU A 123 -7.14 10.20 9.69
CA LEU A 123 -5.91 9.43 9.48
C LEU A 123 -4.70 10.34 9.26
N ALA A 124 -4.86 11.35 8.40
CA ALA A 124 -3.79 12.27 8.07
C ALA A 124 -3.39 13.19 9.23
N SER A 125 -4.37 13.52 10.09
CA SER A 125 -4.18 14.43 11.23
C SER A 125 -3.98 13.71 12.57
N GLY A 126 -4.16 12.38 12.63
CA GLY A 126 -4.01 11.57 13.86
C GLY A 126 -4.98 11.99 14.96
N ILE A 127 -6.26 12.19 14.61
CA ILE A 127 -7.27 12.65 15.55
C ILE A 127 -7.46 11.64 16.69
N SER A 128 -7.21 12.08 17.89
CA SER A 128 -7.35 11.30 19.13
C SER A 128 -8.77 11.35 19.71
N SER A 129 -9.09 10.41 20.59
CA SER A 129 -10.33 10.39 21.37
C SER A 129 -10.62 11.73 22.08
N ARG A 130 -9.59 12.38 22.63
CA ARG A 130 -9.72 13.69 23.29
C ARG A 130 -10.18 14.78 22.32
N GLN A 131 -9.70 14.75 21.09
CA GLN A 131 -10.10 15.72 20.06
C GLN A 131 -11.51 15.44 19.55
N TRP A 132 -11.94 14.16 19.47
CA TRP A 132 -13.32 13.80 19.20
C TRP A 132 -14.29 14.31 20.26
N LEU A 133 -13.98 14.15 21.53
CA LEU A 133 -14.82 14.55 22.65
C LEU A 133 -14.74 16.07 22.95
N GLY A 134 -13.73 16.75 22.41
CA GLY A 134 -13.51 18.18 22.65
C GLY A 134 -14.48 19.06 21.84
N SER A 135 -14.71 20.29 22.35
CA SER A 135 -15.52 21.32 21.68
C SER A 135 -14.74 22.21 20.70
N ARG A 136 -13.42 22.18 20.74
CA ARG A 136 -12.58 23.01 19.86
C ARG A 136 -12.66 22.53 18.43
N GLU A 137 -12.74 23.44 17.49
CA GLU A 137 -12.67 23.12 16.06
C GLU A 137 -11.31 22.54 15.67
N TRP A 138 -11.32 21.66 14.69
CA TRP A 138 -10.11 21.13 14.09
C TRP A 138 -9.58 22.12 13.07
N THR A 139 -8.40 22.65 13.29
CA THR A 139 -7.79 23.71 12.49
C THR A 139 -6.54 23.25 11.72
N TYR A 140 -5.98 22.09 12.08
CA TYR A 140 -4.84 21.53 11.38
C TYR A 140 -5.25 20.98 10.02
N TYR A 141 -4.49 21.29 8.97
CA TYR A 141 -4.65 20.66 7.66
C TYR A 141 -3.34 19.99 7.27
N PRO A 142 -3.33 18.66 7.00
CA PRO A 142 -2.13 17.93 6.67
C PRO A 142 -1.61 18.38 5.31
N GLN A 143 -0.43 19.00 5.30
CA GLN A 143 0.28 19.39 4.07
C GLN A 143 1.68 18.83 4.06
N ARG A 144 2.16 18.50 2.86
CA ARG A 144 3.50 17.98 2.65
C ARG A 144 4.61 19.02 2.87
N TYR A 145 4.27 20.33 2.81
CA TYR A 145 5.22 21.45 2.96
C TYR A 145 4.55 22.58 3.71
N MET A 146 5.16 23.01 4.81
CA MET A 146 4.67 24.14 5.62
C MET A 146 5.16 25.46 5.01
N ASN A 147 4.29 26.14 4.26
CA ASN A 147 4.44 27.58 4.00
C ASN A 147 3.33 28.33 4.76
N ASP A 148 3.66 29.43 5.44
CA ASP A 148 2.69 30.24 6.20
C ASP A 148 1.51 30.75 5.37
N ASP A 149 1.68 30.92 4.06
CA ASP A 149 0.63 31.33 3.12
C ASP A 149 -0.52 30.33 2.96
N THR A 150 -0.31 29.06 3.34
CA THR A 150 -1.32 27.99 3.15
C THR A 150 -2.42 28.01 4.21
N ARG A 151 -2.17 28.57 5.40
CA ARG A 151 -3.22 28.76 6.41
C ARG A 151 -4.31 29.75 5.99
N GLN A 152 -4.02 30.64 5.06
CA GLN A 152 -4.94 31.64 4.53
C GLN A 152 -5.61 31.22 3.21
N ASN A 153 -5.33 30.01 2.69
CA ASN A 153 -5.96 29.53 1.47
C ASN A 153 -7.48 29.34 1.67
N PRO A 154 -8.36 30.04 0.94
CA PRO A 154 -9.80 29.95 1.09
C PRO A 154 -10.35 28.53 0.87
N GLU A 155 -9.76 27.75 -0.01
CA GLU A 155 -10.18 26.36 -0.26
C GLU A 155 -9.94 25.45 0.93
N ILE A 156 -8.80 25.63 1.62
CA ILE A 156 -8.47 24.86 2.84
C ILE A 156 -9.43 25.23 3.96
N GLN A 157 -9.71 26.50 4.13
CA GLN A 157 -10.65 26.97 5.14
C GLN A 157 -12.07 26.42 4.91
N GLU A 158 -12.54 26.43 3.67
CA GLU A 158 -13.85 25.86 3.34
C GLU A 158 -13.89 24.34 3.59
N ARG A 159 -12.80 23.64 3.25
CA ARG A 159 -12.70 22.19 3.49
C ARG A 159 -12.66 21.84 4.98
N LEU A 160 -11.95 22.61 5.80
CA LEU A 160 -11.95 22.45 7.27
C LEU A 160 -13.33 22.73 7.86
N LYS A 161 -14.06 23.73 7.35
CA LYS A 161 -15.42 24.02 7.76
C LYS A 161 -16.37 22.85 7.46
N GLN A 162 -16.27 22.25 6.27
CA GLN A 162 -17.03 21.06 5.91
C GLN A 162 -16.71 19.88 6.84
N ILE A 163 -15.43 19.59 7.10
CA ILE A 163 -14.98 18.53 8.02
C ILE A 163 -15.54 18.73 9.43
N ASN A 164 -15.47 19.96 9.96
CA ASN A 164 -16.01 20.28 11.28
C ASN A 164 -17.54 20.16 11.33
N ALA A 165 -18.25 20.51 10.26
CA ALA A 165 -19.70 20.34 10.18
C ALA A 165 -20.11 18.84 10.21
N VAL A 166 -19.40 17.98 9.48
CA VAL A 166 -19.62 16.52 9.52
C VAL A 166 -19.29 15.95 10.90
N ARG A 167 -18.16 16.36 11.51
CA ARG A 167 -17.80 15.99 12.88
C ARG A 167 -18.91 16.35 13.89
N GLN A 168 -19.44 17.56 13.82
CA GLN A 168 -20.50 18.01 14.73
C GLN A 168 -21.75 17.15 14.59
N ARG A 169 -22.14 16.77 13.38
CA ARG A 169 -23.24 15.80 13.17
C ARG A 169 -22.96 14.46 13.81
N VAL A 170 -21.74 13.90 13.66
CA VAL A 170 -21.36 12.65 14.32
C VAL A 170 -21.47 12.78 15.85
N GLN A 171 -20.94 13.87 16.42
CA GLN A 171 -21.04 14.13 17.86
C GLN A 171 -22.51 14.24 18.32
N GLN A 172 -23.34 14.92 17.58
CA GLN A 172 -24.75 15.11 17.91
C GLN A 172 -25.51 13.77 18.05
N TYR A 173 -25.23 12.81 17.20
CA TYR A 173 -25.90 11.50 17.25
C TYR A 173 -25.30 10.55 18.30
N ILE A 174 -24.02 10.63 18.60
CA ILE A 174 -23.34 9.61 19.43
C ILE A 174 -23.11 10.10 20.87
N LEU A 175 -22.73 11.37 21.06
CA LEU A 175 -22.30 11.89 22.36
C LEU A 175 -23.35 11.75 23.47
N PRO A 176 -24.68 11.99 23.23
CA PRO A 176 -25.70 11.81 24.25
C PRO A 176 -25.75 10.36 24.78
N PHE A 177 -25.62 9.38 23.90
CA PHE A 177 -25.63 7.95 24.27
C PHE A 177 -24.35 7.54 24.97
N TRP A 178 -23.19 8.06 24.53
CA TRP A 178 -21.92 7.84 25.20
C TRP A 178 -21.92 8.38 26.63
N GLN A 179 -22.54 9.52 26.87
CA GLN A 179 -22.70 10.08 28.20
C GLN A 179 -23.67 9.26 29.07
N GLN A 180 -24.75 8.76 28.48
CA GLN A 180 -25.69 7.90 29.17
C GLN A 180 -25.08 6.51 29.46
N ALA A 181 -24.17 6.00 28.67
CA ALA A 181 -23.54 4.68 28.83
C ALA A 181 -22.55 4.61 30.01
N GLN A 182 -22.38 5.67 30.78
CA GLN A 182 -21.46 5.65 31.94
C GLN A 182 -22.10 4.93 33.13
N GLY A 183 -21.29 4.09 33.79
CA GLY A 183 -21.70 3.32 35.00
C GLY A 183 -22.44 2.01 34.66
N GLU A 184 -22.81 1.29 35.69
CA GLU A 184 -23.59 0.04 35.60
C GLU A 184 -25.06 0.36 35.47
N LYS A 185 -25.79 -0.48 34.72
CA LYS A 185 -27.23 -0.37 34.46
C LYS A 185 -27.89 -1.72 34.48
N ASN A 186 -29.21 -1.75 34.72
CA ASN A 186 -29.96 -2.97 34.51
C ASN A 186 -30.02 -3.30 33.00
N LEU A 187 -30.24 -4.55 32.69
CA LEU A 187 -30.19 -5.05 31.29
C LEU A 187 -31.28 -4.40 30.43
N ARG A 188 -32.46 -4.08 31.02
CA ARG A 188 -33.55 -3.42 30.33
C ARG A 188 -33.16 -1.99 29.90
N ASP A 189 -32.41 -1.26 30.73
CA ASP A 189 -31.95 0.10 30.40
C ASP A 189 -30.90 0.06 29.29
N TRP A 190 -30.01 -0.96 29.28
CA TRP A 190 -29.06 -1.16 28.18
C TRP A 190 -29.76 -1.48 26.86
N CYS A 191 -30.77 -2.36 26.87
CA CYS A 191 -31.57 -2.67 25.68
C CYS A 191 -32.32 -1.43 25.19
N THR A 192 -32.88 -0.62 26.10
CA THR A 192 -33.59 0.65 25.79
C THR A 192 -32.62 1.68 25.17
N LEU A 193 -31.40 1.81 25.71
CA LEU A 193 -30.37 2.70 25.19
C LEU A 193 -29.99 2.29 23.77
N LEU A 194 -29.72 1.00 23.53
CA LEU A 194 -29.37 0.48 22.21
C LEU A 194 -30.50 0.69 21.20
N TYR A 195 -31.74 0.34 21.58
CA TYR A 195 -32.90 0.55 20.72
C TYR A 195 -33.12 2.02 20.37
N THR A 196 -33.02 2.93 21.36
CA THR A 196 -33.17 4.36 21.15
C THR A 196 -32.09 4.93 20.24
N PHE A 197 -30.85 4.44 20.37
CA PHE A 197 -29.76 4.79 19.44
C PHE A 197 -30.10 4.38 18.01
N LEU A 198 -30.48 3.12 17.78
CA LEU A 198 -30.82 2.61 16.44
C LEU A 198 -32.01 3.37 15.81
N GLN A 199 -32.97 3.78 16.61
CA GLN A 199 -34.07 4.65 16.16
C GLN A 199 -33.57 6.06 15.81
N SER A 200 -32.67 6.64 16.61
CA SER A 200 -32.13 7.99 16.38
C SER A 200 -31.37 8.14 15.06
N ILE A 201 -30.72 7.06 14.63
CA ILE A 201 -30.00 7.00 13.33
C ILE A 201 -30.86 6.41 12.19
N HIS A 202 -32.18 6.26 12.40
CA HIS A 202 -33.16 5.81 11.40
C HIS A 202 -32.91 4.44 10.78
N VAL A 203 -32.34 3.49 11.54
CA VAL A 203 -32.05 2.13 11.03
C VAL A 203 -33.29 1.45 10.45
N PRO A 204 -34.49 1.45 11.10
CA PRO A 204 -35.68 0.80 10.55
C PRO A 204 -36.10 1.34 9.18
N ASP A 205 -36.01 2.65 8.99
CA ASP A 205 -36.42 3.32 7.75
C ASP A 205 -35.40 3.02 6.63
N THR A 206 -34.12 2.99 6.95
CA THR A 206 -33.07 2.62 5.98
C THR A 206 -33.21 1.17 5.56
N LEU A 207 -33.44 0.24 6.48
CA LEU A 207 -33.67 -1.18 6.16
C LEU A 207 -34.92 -1.39 5.33
N ARG A 208 -35.99 -0.62 5.57
CA ARG A 208 -37.20 -0.66 4.74
C ARG A 208 -36.91 -0.20 3.32
N ARG A 209 -36.20 0.91 3.14
CA ARG A 209 -35.77 1.39 1.82
C ARG A 209 -34.89 0.37 1.10
N TRP A 210 -33.89 -0.22 1.76
CA TRP A 210 -33.05 -1.26 1.16
C TRP A 210 -33.86 -2.47 0.72
N LYS A 211 -34.85 -2.87 1.54
CA LYS A 211 -35.77 -3.94 1.17
C LYS A 211 -36.53 -3.63 -0.13
N GLU A 212 -37.08 -2.41 -0.27
CA GLU A 212 -37.81 -1.97 -1.44
C GLU A 212 -36.91 -1.87 -2.69
N ASP A 213 -35.71 -1.38 -2.54
CA ASP A 213 -34.70 -1.28 -3.59
C ASP A 213 -34.31 -2.68 -4.10
N ASP A 214 -34.09 -3.64 -3.20
CA ASP A 214 -33.75 -5.01 -3.54
C ASP A 214 -34.92 -5.75 -4.18
N GLU A 215 -36.15 -5.55 -3.73
CA GLU A 215 -37.35 -6.09 -4.38
C GLU A 215 -37.48 -5.59 -5.82
N SER A 216 -37.28 -4.29 -6.02
CA SER A 216 -37.32 -3.65 -7.35
C SER A 216 -36.23 -4.17 -8.28
N ALA A 217 -35.05 -4.52 -7.73
CA ALA A 217 -33.94 -5.10 -8.46
C ALA A 217 -34.02 -6.63 -8.63
N GLY A 218 -35.10 -7.29 -8.10
CA GLY A 218 -35.28 -8.74 -8.14
C GLY A 218 -34.39 -9.54 -7.17
N ARG A 219 -33.70 -8.88 -6.22
CA ARG A 219 -32.85 -9.51 -5.19
C ARG A 219 -33.70 -9.92 -3.99
N THR A 220 -34.52 -10.94 -4.16
CA THR A 220 -35.53 -11.36 -3.16
C THR A 220 -34.93 -11.95 -1.90
N THR A 221 -33.71 -12.52 -1.95
CA THR A 221 -33.03 -13.08 -0.78
C THR A 221 -32.55 -11.96 0.13
N GLU A 222 -31.86 -10.98 -0.44
CA GLU A 222 -31.32 -9.81 0.26
C GLU A 222 -32.47 -8.98 0.88
N SER A 223 -33.53 -8.77 0.15
CA SER A 223 -34.75 -8.10 0.65
C SER A 223 -35.30 -8.76 1.94
N LYS A 224 -35.40 -10.10 1.95
CA LYS A 224 -35.85 -10.84 3.14
C LYS A 224 -34.84 -10.79 4.30
N GLU A 225 -33.55 -10.69 4.04
CA GLU A 225 -32.53 -10.53 5.08
C GLU A 225 -32.71 -9.21 5.84
N HIS A 226 -32.99 -8.10 5.14
CA HIS A 226 -33.26 -6.80 5.77
C HIS A 226 -34.48 -6.83 6.73
N GLU A 227 -35.52 -7.55 6.36
CA GLU A 227 -36.71 -7.70 7.22
C GLU A 227 -36.42 -8.60 8.43
N GLN A 228 -35.72 -9.73 8.20
CA GLN A 228 -35.41 -10.69 9.25
C GLN A 228 -34.45 -10.15 10.29
N VAL A 229 -33.40 -9.39 9.89
CA VAL A 229 -32.40 -8.87 10.84
C VAL A 229 -33.06 -7.98 11.88
N TRP A 230 -33.91 -7.04 11.45
CA TRP A 230 -34.59 -6.15 12.38
C TRP A 230 -35.52 -6.90 13.34
N LYS A 231 -36.37 -7.81 12.84
CA LYS A 231 -37.26 -8.60 13.66
C LYS A 231 -36.53 -9.47 14.69
N LYS A 232 -35.45 -10.13 14.29
CA LYS A 232 -34.68 -10.99 15.19
C LYS A 232 -33.90 -10.18 16.22
N MET A 233 -33.34 -9.02 15.84
CA MET A 233 -32.68 -8.12 16.79
C MET A 233 -33.65 -7.64 17.88
N LEU A 234 -34.86 -7.21 17.49
CA LEU A 234 -35.89 -6.80 18.45
C LEU A 234 -36.31 -7.95 19.36
N ALA A 235 -36.64 -9.12 18.80
CA ALA A 235 -37.02 -10.30 19.57
C ALA A 235 -35.93 -10.70 20.59
N PHE A 236 -34.67 -10.61 20.21
CA PHE A 236 -33.54 -10.88 21.11
C PHE A 236 -33.44 -9.87 22.26
N MET A 237 -33.58 -8.56 21.98
CA MET A 237 -33.59 -7.53 23.04
C MET A 237 -34.81 -7.68 23.97
N GLU A 238 -35.97 -8.05 23.42
CA GLU A 238 -37.17 -8.35 24.21
C GLU A 238 -36.99 -9.57 25.11
N GLU A 239 -36.41 -10.65 24.58
CA GLU A 239 -36.11 -11.86 25.35
C GLU A 239 -35.10 -11.61 26.48
N MET A 240 -34.00 -10.90 26.19
CA MET A 240 -33.02 -10.48 27.21
C MET A 240 -33.70 -9.66 28.31
N SER A 241 -34.51 -8.66 27.91
CA SER A 241 -35.22 -7.80 28.86
C SER A 241 -36.27 -8.56 29.69
N ALA A 242 -36.91 -9.58 29.11
CA ALA A 242 -37.92 -10.37 29.81
C ALA A 242 -37.31 -11.38 30.82
N LEU A 243 -36.16 -11.99 30.47
CA LEU A 243 -35.51 -13.01 31.27
C LEU A 243 -34.65 -12.44 32.41
N CYS A 244 -33.84 -11.40 32.09
CA CYS A 244 -32.82 -10.86 33.00
C CYS A 244 -32.89 -9.33 33.11
N GLY A 245 -34.02 -8.71 32.78
CA GLY A 245 -34.13 -7.25 32.62
C GLY A 245 -33.76 -6.42 33.84
N ASP A 246 -33.92 -6.96 35.05
CA ASP A 246 -33.63 -6.27 36.30
C ASP A 246 -32.19 -6.55 36.82
N ASP A 247 -31.43 -7.44 36.15
CA ASP A 247 -30.03 -7.72 36.50
C ASP A 247 -29.13 -6.55 36.11
N VAL A 248 -28.30 -6.09 37.05
CA VAL A 248 -27.33 -5.01 36.85
C VAL A 248 -26.06 -5.56 36.24
N VAL A 249 -25.71 -5.08 35.06
CA VAL A 249 -24.52 -5.52 34.31
C VAL A 249 -23.70 -4.33 33.84
N SER A 250 -22.40 -4.56 33.69
CA SER A 250 -21.50 -3.60 33.10
C SER A 250 -21.69 -3.50 31.56
N LEU A 251 -21.20 -2.42 30.98
CA LEU A 251 -21.17 -2.26 29.49
C LEU A 251 -20.41 -3.42 28.82
N GLU A 252 -19.35 -3.92 29.44
CA GLU A 252 -18.54 -5.04 28.91
C GLU A 252 -19.36 -6.32 28.84
N GLU A 253 -20.02 -6.70 29.94
CA GLU A 253 -20.88 -7.87 30.01
C GLU A 253 -22.05 -7.77 29.04
N PHE A 254 -22.74 -6.62 28.98
CA PHE A 254 -23.82 -6.39 28.02
C PHE A 254 -23.33 -6.53 26.57
N SER A 255 -22.17 -5.93 26.25
CA SER A 255 -21.61 -6.03 24.90
C SER A 255 -21.31 -7.48 24.51
N GLN A 256 -20.71 -8.25 25.43
CA GLN A 256 -20.40 -9.65 25.18
C GLN A 256 -21.66 -10.49 24.96
N MET A 257 -22.70 -10.26 25.79
CA MET A 257 -23.99 -10.96 25.63
C MET A 257 -24.64 -10.67 24.27
N VAL A 258 -24.59 -9.40 23.82
CA VAL A 258 -25.12 -9.02 22.51
C VAL A 258 -24.29 -9.58 21.36
N GLU A 259 -22.96 -9.53 21.45
CA GLU A 259 -22.07 -10.06 20.41
C GLU A 259 -22.23 -11.58 20.27
N ASP A 260 -22.23 -12.34 21.37
CA ASP A 260 -22.42 -13.79 21.39
C ASP A 260 -23.81 -14.19 20.85
N GLY A 261 -24.86 -13.48 21.30
CA GLY A 261 -26.20 -13.72 20.81
C GLY A 261 -26.34 -13.49 19.31
N MET A 262 -25.76 -12.41 18.78
CA MET A 262 -25.79 -12.14 17.34
C MET A 262 -25.00 -13.15 16.50
N GLN A 263 -23.90 -13.70 17.02
CA GLN A 263 -23.15 -14.74 16.32
C GLN A 263 -23.93 -16.05 16.16
N THR A 264 -24.83 -16.36 17.09
CA THR A 264 -25.65 -17.57 17.00
C THR A 264 -26.85 -17.42 16.06
N MET A 265 -27.24 -16.18 15.72
CA MET A 265 -28.39 -15.91 14.86
C MET A 265 -28.07 -16.12 13.39
N THR A 266 -29.00 -16.74 12.69
CA THR A 266 -28.88 -17.01 11.24
C THR A 266 -30.13 -16.62 10.48
N PHE A 267 -29.99 -16.25 9.21
CA PHE A 267 -31.12 -16.03 8.33
C PHE A 267 -31.78 -17.33 7.89
N SER A 268 -33.09 -17.30 7.75
CA SER A 268 -33.85 -18.40 7.17
C SER A 268 -34.06 -18.10 5.66
N ILE A 269 -33.45 -18.91 4.80
CA ILE A 269 -33.51 -18.74 3.35
C ILE A 269 -34.51 -19.77 2.80
N ILE A 270 -35.39 -19.30 1.90
CA ILE A 270 -36.35 -20.14 1.17
C ILE A 270 -35.93 -20.17 -0.29
N PRO A 271 -35.88 -21.33 -0.95
CA PRO A 271 -35.56 -21.43 -2.38
C PRO A 271 -36.42 -20.51 -3.25
N PRO A 272 -35.79 -19.70 -4.14
CA PRO A 272 -36.53 -18.73 -4.98
C PRO A 272 -37.34 -19.40 -6.09
N THR A 273 -36.99 -20.62 -6.49
CA THR A 273 -37.65 -21.38 -7.59
C THR A 273 -37.78 -22.85 -7.24
N LEU A 274 -38.70 -23.53 -7.91
CA LEU A 274 -38.92 -24.99 -7.74
C LEU A 274 -37.92 -25.82 -8.58
N ASP A 275 -37.36 -25.25 -9.64
CA ASP A 275 -36.39 -25.94 -10.52
C ASP A 275 -34.99 -25.31 -10.30
N HIS A 276 -34.23 -25.84 -9.36
CA HIS A 276 -32.88 -25.36 -8.98
C HIS A 276 -31.97 -26.52 -8.61
N VAL A 277 -30.67 -26.30 -8.74
CA VAL A 277 -29.62 -27.17 -8.20
C VAL A 277 -29.50 -26.92 -6.70
N THR A 278 -29.54 -27.98 -5.91
CA THR A 278 -29.32 -27.87 -4.46
C THR A 278 -27.85 -28.10 -4.11
N ILE A 279 -27.24 -27.15 -3.38
CA ILE A 279 -25.92 -27.28 -2.78
C ILE A 279 -26.12 -27.38 -1.26
N THR A 280 -25.67 -28.48 -0.64
CA THR A 280 -25.87 -28.71 0.79
C THR A 280 -24.77 -29.56 1.39
N SER A 281 -24.64 -29.53 2.72
CA SER A 281 -23.73 -30.43 3.40
C SER A 281 -24.30 -31.87 3.49
N VAL A 282 -23.41 -32.86 3.56
CA VAL A 282 -23.80 -34.29 3.73
C VAL A 282 -24.71 -34.47 4.91
N GLU A 283 -24.53 -33.75 6.00
CA GLU A 283 -25.37 -33.86 7.21
C GLU A 283 -26.77 -33.29 7.00
N ARG A 284 -26.92 -32.19 6.30
CA ARG A 284 -28.24 -31.55 6.03
C ARG A 284 -28.95 -32.19 4.85
N GLY A 285 -28.19 -32.59 3.81
CA GLY A 285 -28.74 -33.30 2.67
C GLY A 285 -29.32 -34.67 2.96
N TYR A 286 -29.47 -35.00 4.21
CA TYR A 286 -29.95 -36.31 4.71
C TYR A 286 -31.28 -36.76 4.08
N THR A 287 -32.20 -35.84 3.84
CA THR A 287 -33.52 -36.13 3.24
C THR A 287 -33.56 -35.91 1.72
N SER A 288 -32.52 -35.31 1.15
CA SER A 288 -32.49 -34.99 -0.27
C SER A 288 -31.91 -36.13 -1.11
N SER A 289 -32.47 -36.41 -2.30
CA SER A 289 -31.91 -37.34 -3.29
C SER A 289 -31.98 -36.71 -4.67
N GLY A 290 -30.92 -36.92 -5.47
CA GLY A 290 -30.86 -36.44 -6.85
C GLY A 290 -30.80 -37.62 -7.85
N ARG A 291 -31.23 -37.41 -9.06
CA ARG A 291 -30.91 -38.38 -10.14
C ARG A 291 -29.40 -38.43 -10.34
N ILE A 292 -28.76 -37.25 -10.28
CA ILE A 292 -27.32 -37.09 -10.41
C ILE A 292 -26.81 -36.38 -9.17
N VAL A 293 -25.78 -36.95 -8.53
CA VAL A 293 -25.16 -36.39 -7.33
C VAL A 293 -23.69 -36.10 -7.64
N PHE A 294 -23.27 -34.90 -7.26
CA PHE A 294 -21.87 -34.47 -7.20
C PHE A 294 -21.42 -34.44 -5.74
N LEU A 295 -20.42 -35.25 -5.42
CA LEU A 295 -19.81 -35.32 -4.09
C LEU A 295 -18.43 -34.70 -4.20
N CYS A 296 -18.23 -33.49 -3.72
CA CYS A 296 -17.03 -32.70 -3.89
C CYS A 296 -16.23 -32.52 -2.59
N GLY A 297 -14.94 -32.19 -2.75
CA GLY A 297 -14.01 -31.99 -1.66
C GLY A 297 -13.60 -33.27 -0.94
N ILE A 298 -13.44 -34.39 -1.65
CA ILE A 298 -13.05 -35.67 -1.06
C ILE A 298 -11.55 -35.71 -0.86
N ASN A 299 -11.07 -34.81 -0.01
CA ASN A 299 -9.67 -34.66 0.39
C ASN A 299 -9.44 -35.21 1.79
N ASP A 300 -8.22 -35.65 2.06
CA ASP A 300 -7.82 -36.12 3.37
C ASP A 300 -7.93 -35.00 4.42
N GLY A 301 -8.47 -35.29 5.59
CA GLY A 301 -8.75 -34.29 6.64
C GLY A 301 -10.00 -33.44 6.39
N ILE A 302 -10.56 -33.40 5.16
CA ILE A 302 -11.79 -32.67 4.82
C ILE A 302 -12.97 -33.65 4.80
N PHE A 303 -12.86 -34.71 3.98
CA PHE A 303 -13.80 -35.80 3.98
C PHE A 303 -13.09 -37.13 3.66
N PRO A 304 -12.82 -37.94 4.67
CA PRO A 304 -13.22 -37.85 6.08
C PRO A 304 -12.53 -36.75 6.89
N GLN A 305 -13.24 -36.18 7.85
CA GLN A 305 -12.64 -35.29 8.82
C GLN A 305 -11.72 -36.10 9.75
N HIS A 306 -10.55 -35.53 10.07
CA HIS A 306 -9.67 -36.15 11.04
C HIS A 306 -10.33 -36.08 12.43
N SER A 307 -10.53 -37.23 13.03
CA SER A 307 -11.02 -37.36 14.40
C SER A 307 -9.82 -37.46 15.35
N GLY A 308 -9.11 -36.37 15.58
CA GLY A 308 -8.04 -36.29 16.58
C GLY A 308 -8.58 -36.35 18.02
N ASP A 309 -7.71 -36.62 18.96
CA ASP A 309 -7.97 -36.50 20.42
C ASP A 309 -7.94 -35.01 20.82
N GLU A 310 -8.75 -34.18 20.16
CA GLU A 310 -8.84 -32.74 20.39
C GLU A 310 -9.78 -32.40 21.54
N GLY A 311 -9.48 -32.91 22.72
CA GLY A 311 -10.30 -32.66 23.90
C GLY A 311 -9.49 -32.63 25.18
N LEU A 312 -10.11 -32.15 26.28
CA LEU A 312 -9.56 -32.23 27.63
C LEU A 312 -9.35 -33.67 28.10
N LEU A 313 -10.00 -34.65 27.45
CA LEU A 313 -9.95 -36.07 27.78
C LEU A 313 -9.54 -36.89 26.56
N SER A 314 -8.49 -37.69 26.69
CA SER A 314 -8.11 -38.73 25.73
C SER A 314 -9.16 -39.84 25.63
N ASP A 315 -9.14 -40.62 24.54
CA ASP A 315 -10.04 -41.75 24.37
C ASP A 315 -9.91 -42.78 25.51
N THR A 316 -8.73 -42.97 26.07
CA THR A 316 -8.47 -43.86 27.22
C THR A 316 -9.12 -43.35 28.51
N GLU A 317 -9.02 -42.06 28.79
CA GLU A 317 -9.65 -41.40 29.93
C GLU A 317 -11.17 -41.42 29.79
N ARG A 318 -11.70 -41.18 28.59
CA ARG A 318 -13.14 -41.28 28.28
C ARG A 318 -13.67 -42.68 28.55
N GLN A 319 -12.92 -43.69 28.14
CA GLN A 319 -13.30 -45.07 28.39
C GLN A 319 -13.35 -45.36 29.89
N SER A 320 -12.32 -44.95 30.66
CA SER A 320 -12.27 -45.15 32.11
C SER A 320 -13.42 -44.45 32.84
N LEU A 321 -13.75 -43.22 32.43
CA LEU A 321 -14.87 -42.46 32.98
C LEU A 321 -16.23 -43.09 32.61
N THR A 322 -16.37 -43.63 31.40
CA THR A 322 -17.57 -44.32 30.97
C THR A 322 -17.78 -45.64 31.77
N GLU A 323 -16.72 -46.40 32.01
CA GLU A 323 -16.74 -47.58 32.86
C GLU A 323 -17.08 -47.23 34.31
N ALA A 324 -16.72 -46.02 34.76
CA ALA A 324 -17.12 -45.48 36.06
C ALA A 324 -18.56 -44.91 36.10
N GLY A 325 -19.33 -45.03 35.02
CA GLY A 325 -20.74 -44.64 34.96
C GLY A 325 -20.99 -43.20 34.52
N VAL A 326 -19.97 -42.48 34.04
CA VAL A 326 -20.12 -41.11 33.51
C VAL A 326 -20.55 -41.17 32.05
N THR A 327 -21.65 -40.54 31.68
CA THR A 327 -22.11 -40.44 30.29
C THR A 327 -21.32 -39.33 29.58
N LEU A 328 -20.50 -39.73 28.62
CA LEU A 328 -19.68 -38.83 27.81
C LEU A 328 -20.08 -38.87 26.33
N GLY A 329 -19.77 -37.78 25.60
CA GLY A 329 -19.92 -37.75 24.15
C GLY A 329 -19.02 -38.77 23.45
N PRO A 330 -19.27 -39.10 22.17
CA PRO A 330 -18.57 -40.17 21.43
C PRO A 330 -17.06 -39.86 21.26
N GLY A 331 -16.22 -40.87 21.44
CA GLY A 331 -14.78 -40.80 21.22
C GLY A 331 -14.35 -40.81 19.76
N SER A 332 -13.05 -40.72 19.50
CA SER A 332 -12.47 -40.56 18.14
C SER A 332 -12.83 -41.75 17.22
N ARG A 333 -12.81 -42.95 17.75
CA ARG A 333 -13.18 -44.16 17.00
C ARG A 333 -14.62 -44.16 16.49
N PHE A 334 -15.57 -43.67 17.31
CA PHE A 334 -16.97 -43.56 16.91
C PHE A 334 -17.14 -42.46 15.83
N ARG A 335 -16.50 -41.32 16.02
CA ARG A 335 -16.49 -40.21 15.02
C ARG A 335 -15.93 -40.67 13.68
N SER A 336 -14.86 -41.46 13.67
CA SER A 336 -14.29 -42.04 12.45
C SER A 336 -15.25 -43.04 11.75
N LEU A 337 -16.03 -43.82 12.52
CA LEU A 337 -17.07 -44.67 11.96
C LEU A 337 -18.25 -43.87 11.43
N GLN A 338 -18.59 -42.76 12.07
CA GLN A 338 -19.62 -41.82 11.61
C GLN A 338 -19.25 -41.18 10.27
N GLU A 339 -17.99 -40.80 10.08
CA GLU A 339 -17.52 -40.28 8.78
C GLU A 339 -17.69 -41.31 7.65
N LYS A 340 -17.36 -42.56 7.89
CA LYS A 340 -17.62 -43.64 6.93
C LYS A 340 -19.11 -43.81 6.61
N PHE A 341 -19.96 -43.70 7.63
CA PHE A 341 -21.40 -43.78 7.45
C PHE A 341 -21.97 -42.58 6.67
N LEU A 342 -21.46 -41.38 6.96
CA LEU A 342 -21.81 -40.15 6.18
C LEU A 342 -21.42 -40.29 4.70
N PHE A 343 -20.23 -40.81 4.41
CA PHE A 343 -19.83 -41.08 3.03
C PHE A 343 -20.74 -42.09 2.34
N TYR A 344 -21.08 -43.19 3.01
CA TYR A 344 -22.04 -44.18 2.51
C TYR A 344 -23.39 -43.52 2.20
N LEU A 345 -23.91 -42.75 3.13
CA LEU A 345 -25.17 -42.01 2.93
C LEU A 345 -25.07 -41.03 1.72
N ALA A 346 -24.02 -40.26 1.64
CA ALA A 346 -23.82 -39.31 0.53
C ALA A 346 -23.76 -40.00 -0.84
N ALA A 347 -22.97 -41.06 -0.94
CA ALA A 347 -22.83 -41.85 -2.14
C ALA A 347 -24.11 -42.56 -2.58
N SER A 348 -24.91 -43.03 -1.60
CA SER A 348 -26.20 -43.73 -1.85
C SER A 348 -27.36 -42.81 -2.29
N ARG A 349 -27.18 -41.47 -2.27
CA ARG A 349 -28.20 -40.49 -2.72
C ARG A 349 -28.37 -40.41 -4.23
N ALA A 350 -27.35 -40.85 -4.99
CA ALA A 350 -27.42 -40.89 -6.44
C ALA A 350 -28.36 -42.01 -6.93
N ARG A 351 -29.38 -41.63 -7.74
CA ARG A 351 -30.30 -42.63 -8.32
C ARG A 351 -29.78 -43.19 -9.64
N GLU A 352 -29.04 -42.35 -10.41
CA GLU A 352 -28.55 -42.72 -11.75
C GLU A 352 -27.02 -42.62 -11.82
N ARG A 353 -26.45 -41.47 -11.44
CA ARG A 353 -25.02 -41.22 -11.58
C ARG A 353 -24.42 -40.54 -10.34
N LEU A 354 -23.21 -41.00 -9.98
CA LEU A 354 -22.42 -40.41 -8.94
C LEU A 354 -21.12 -39.85 -9.53
N TYR A 355 -20.88 -38.55 -9.30
CA TYR A 355 -19.61 -37.90 -9.57
C TYR A 355 -18.92 -37.63 -8.23
N ILE A 356 -17.68 -38.03 -8.11
CA ILE A 356 -16.83 -37.77 -6.94
C ILE A 356 -15.65 -36.92 -7.41
N SER A 357 -15.32 -35.86 -6.67
CA SER A 357 -14.20 -35.00 -7.01
C SER A 357 -13.38 -34.59 -5.80
N TYR A 358 -12.11 -34.25 -6.05
CA TYR A 358 -11.18 -33.73 -5.09
C TYR A 358 -10.25 -32.69 -5.71
N ALA A 359 -9.78 -31.74 -4.91
CA ALA A 359 -8.84 -30.70 -5.35
C ALA A 359 -7.40 -31.05 -4.97
N LEU A 360 -6.43 -30.58 -5.78
CA LEU A 360 -4.99 -30.74 -5.50
C LEU A 360 -4.41 -29.55 -4.73
N ALA A 361 -5.09 -28.40 -4.74
CA ALA A 361 -4.70 -27.23 -3.99
C ALA A 361 -5.92 -26.46 -3.45
N ASP A 362 -5.74 -25.75 -2.38
CA ASP A 362 -6.71 -24.80 -1.83
C ASP A 362 -6.62 -23.39 -2.47
N GLU A 363 -7.34 -22.40 -1.93
CA GLU A 363 -7.38 -21.02 -2.42
C GLU A 363 -6.08 -20.24 -2.16
N GLN A 364 -5.23 -20.70 -1.23
CA GLN A 364 -3.91 -20.16 -0.93
C GLN A 364 -2.80 -20.84 -1.76
N GLY A 365 -3.14 -21.88 -2.50
CA GLY A 365 -2.18 -22.70 -3.27
C GLY A 365 -1.47 -23.77 -2.43
N GLU A 366 -1.93 -24.03 -1.21
CA GLU A 366 -1.42 -25.14 -0.40
C GLU A 366 -1.88 -26.49 -0.96
N ALA A 367 -0.98 -27.46 -0.99
CA ALA A 367 -1.25 -28.76 -1.55
C ALA A 367 -2.26 -29.58 -0.72
N LEU A 368 -3.28 -30.09 -1.38
CA LEU A 368 -4.28 -30.99 -0.81
C LEU A 368 -4.05 -32.43 -1.31
N THR A 369 -4.22 -33.41 -0.42
CA THR A 369 -4.12 -34.83 -0.77
C THR A 369 -5.50 -35.46 -0.94
N PRO A 370 -5.69 -36.39 -1.89
CA PRO A 370 -6.92 -37.11 -2.02
C PRO A 370 -7.16 -38.02 -0.79
N SER A 371 -8.43 -38.20 -0.42
CA SER A 371 -8.82 -39.10 0.65
C SER A 371 -8.39 -40.55 0.35
N LEU A 372 -8.02 -41.28 1.40
CA LEU A 372 -7.75 -42.74 1.31
C LEU A 372 -8.90 -43.52 0.64
N TRP A 373 -10.13 -43.07 0.73
CA TRP A 373 -11.25 -43.71 0.05
C TRP A 373 -11.15 -43.62 -1.47
N ILE A 374 -10.68 -42.50 -2.00
CA ILE A 374 -10.41 -42.34 -3.45
C ILE A 374 -9.30 -43.30 -3.87
N GLN A 375 -8.22 -43.41 -3.11
CA GLN A 375 -7.14 -44.35 -3.41
C GLN A 375 -7.64 -45.79 -3.41
N GLN A 376 -8.45 -46.17 -2.43
CA GLN A 376 -9.05 -47.55 -2.37
C GLN A 376 -10.01 -47.82 -3.55
N LEU A 377 -10.74 -46.79 -4.02
CA LEU A 377 -11.62 -46.94 -5.18
C LEU A 377 -10.79 -47.13 -6.48
N LEU A 378 -9.68 -46.43 -6.61
CA LEU A 378 -8.75 -46.53 -7.74
C LEU A 378 -8.03 -47.91 -7.73
N ASP A 379 -7.50 -48.34 -6.59
CA ASP A 379 -6.75 -49.59 -6.43
C ASP A 379 -7.63 -50.84 -6.73
N LYS A 380 -8.87 -50.80 -6.34
CA LYS A 380 -9.82 -51.89 -6.57
C LYS A 380 -10.44 -51.90 -7.96
N LYS A 381 -10.01 -50.97 -8.85
CA LYS A 381 -10.51 -50.84 -10.22
C LYS A 381 -12.05 -50.71 -10.34
N TYR A 382 -12.71 -50.19 -9.31
CA TYR A 382 -14.14 -49.89 -9.36
C TYR A 382 -14.45 -48.72 -10.29
N ILE A 383 -13.48 -47.90 -10.60
CA ILE A 383 -13.60 -46.73 -11.46
C ILE A 383 -13.06 -47.07 -12.86
N SER A 384 -13.88 -46.89 -13.83
CA SER A 384 -13.49 -47.11 -15.23
C SER A 384 -12.67 -45.95 -15.82
N ARG A 385 -12.76 -44.75 -15.25
CA ARG A 385 -12.09 -43.55 -15.74
C ARG A 385 -11.86 -42.50 -14.66
N LEU A 386 -10.58 -42.12 -14.48
CA LEU A 386 -10.20 -40.91 -13.77
C LEU A 386 -10.16 -39.73 -14.76
N ARG A 387 -10.85 -38.64 -14.45
CA ARG A 387 -10.77 -37.38 -15.21
C ARG A 387 -9.84 -36.41 -14.52
N LYS A 388 -9.07 -35.68 -15.32
CA LYS A 388 -8.29 -34.57 -14.82
C LYS A 388 -8.94 -33.28 -15.32
N GLU A 389 -9.30 -32.43 -14.39
CA GLU A 389 -9.98 -31.16 -14.65
C GLU A 389 -9.03 -30.02 -14.23
N SER A 390 -8.63 -29.20 -15.19
CA SER A 390 -7.85 -27.99 -14.97
C SER A 390 -8.76 -26.77 -14.97
N GLY A 391 -8.34 -25.70 -14.29
CA GLY A 391 -8.94 -24.37 -14.46
C GLY A 391 -8.66 -23.77 -15.82
N GLU A 392 -7.75 -24.38 -16.59
CA GLU A 392 -7.40 -23.98 -17.95
C GLU A 392 -7.99 -24.97 -18.97
N ALA A 393 -8.52 -24.41 -20.06
CA ALA A 393 -9.01 -25.22 -21.17
C ALA A 393 -7.87 -26.01 -21.83
N SER A 394 -8.12 -27.30 -22.12
CA SER A 394 -7.16 -28.12 -22.85
C SER A 394 -7.54 -28.22 -24.31
N PRO A 395 -6.59 -28.14 -25.27
CA PRO A 395 -6.88 -28.34 -26.70
C PRO A 395 -7.62 -29.64 -26.99
N SER A 396 -7.31 -30.70 -26.25
CA SER A 396 -7.92 -32.02 -26.46
C SER A 396 -9.40 -32.13 -26.00
N SER A 397 -9.91 -31.11 -25.31
CA SER A 397 -11.25 -31.08 -24.71
C SER A 397 -11.98 -29.75 -24.93
N ALA A 398 -11.62 -29.00 -25.98
CA ALA A 398 -12.14 -27.65 -26.28
C ALA A 398 -13.67 -27.56 -26.15
N VAL A 399 -14.41 -28.50 -26.74
CA VAL A 399 -15.88 -28.54 -26.69
C VAL A 399 -16.41 -28.63 -25.24
N GLU A 400 -15.64 -29.16 -24.29
CA GLU A 400 -16.09 -29.26 -22.89
C GLU A 400 -16.15 -27.91 -22.18
N TYR A 401 -15.45 -26.90 -22.68
CA TYR A 401 -15.40 -25.55 -22.13
C TYR A 401 -16.37 -24.57 -22.79
N ILE A 402 -16.90 -24.92 -23.95
CA ILE A 402 -17.86 -24.10 -24.71
C ILE A 402 -19.29 -24.54 -24.35
N VAL A 403 -19.76 -24.14 -23.17
CA VAL A 403 -21.11 -24.48 -22.67
C VAL A 403 -22.00 -23.27 -22.47
N SER A 404 -21.44 -22.09 -22.23
CA SER A 404 -22.12 -20.80 -22.21
C SER A 404 -21.19 -19.73 -22.80
N MET A 405 -21.74 -18.71 -23.45
CA MET A 405 -20.92 -17.68 -24.10
C MET A 405 -20.07 -16.86 -23.14
N PRO A 406 -20.61 -16.33 -22.04
CA PRO A 406 -19.81 -15.54 -21.11
C PRO A 406 -18.59 -16.30 -20.59
N GLU A 407 -18.75 -17.58 -20.26
CA GLU A 407 -17.68 -18.41 -19.73
C GLU A 407 -16.72 -18.88 -20.82
N ALA A 408 -17.23 -19.23 -22.04
CA ALA A 408 -16.39 -19.62 -23.17
C ALA A 408 -15.45 -18.49 -23.61
N LEU A 409 -15.90 -17.24 -23.57
CA LEU A 409 -15.10 -16.07 -23.94
C LEU A 409 -13.89 -15.83 -22.98
N LYS A 410 -13.95 -16.32 -21.73
CA LYS A 410 -12.81 -16.25 -20.80
C LYS A 410 -11.64 -17.13 -21.26
N TYR A 411 -11.94 -18.26 -21.90
CA TYR A 411 -10.91 -19.17 -22.41
C TYR A 411 -10.38 -18.75 -23.79
N LEU A 412 -11.14 -17.95 -24.53
CA LEU A 412 -10.80 -17.57 -25.92
C LEU A 412 -9.40 -16.94 -26.06
N PRO A 413 -8.97 -15.96 -25.25
CA PRO A 413 -7.63 -15.38 -25.37
C PRO A 413 -6.53 -16.43 -25.15
N VAL A 414 -6.66 -17.24 -24.10
CA VAL A 414 -5.67 -18.27 -23.78
C VAL A 414 -5.52 -19.27 -24.91
N MET A 415 -6.63 -19.69 -25.48
CA MET A 415 -6.66 -20.71 -26.55
C MET A 415 -6.26 -20.16 -27.91
N LEU A 416 -6.41 -18.84 -28.14
CA LEU A 416 -5.90 -18.17 -29.34
C LEU A 416 -4.45 -17.68 -29.22
N ARG A 417 -3.88 -17.66 -28.04
CA ARG A 417 -2.50 -17.20 -27.80
C ARG A 417 -1.47 -17.89 -28.69
N PRO A 418 -1.51 -19.24 -28.93
CA PRO A 418 -0.57 -19.90 -29.80
C PRO A 418 -0.54 -19.34 -31.24
N ALA A 419 -1.68 -18.82 -31.73
CA ALA A 419 -1.73 -18.20 -33.08
C ALA A 419 -0.87 -16.95 -33.20
N VAL A 420 -0.70 -16.19 -32.11
CA VAL A 420 0.21 -15.01 -32.06
C VAL A 420 1.67 -15.44 -32.21
N GLU A 421 1.98 -16.65 -31.77
CA GLU A 421 3.32 -17.27 -31.85
C GLU A 421 3.49 -18.13 -33.10
N ASN A 422 2.55 -18.05 -34.06
CA ASN A 422 2.49 -18.85 -35.29
C ASN A 422 2.37 -20.37 -35.04
N GLU A 423 1.79 -20.76 -33.90
CA GLU A 423 1.46 -22.15 -33.60
C GLU A 423 0.03 -22.50 -33.98
N PRO A 424 -0.28 -23.78 -34.28
CA PRO A 424 -1.62 -24.18 -34.66
C PRO A 424 -2.62 -24.10 -33.50
N VAL A 425 -3.80 -23.57 -33.75
CA VAL A 425 -4.93 -23.46 -32.84
C VAL A 425 -6.08 -24.38 -33.34
N ASP A 426 -6.78 -25.03 -32.40
CA ASP A 426 -7.96 -25.83 -32.72
C ASP A 426 -9.03 -24.94 -33.37
N SER A 427 -9.56 -25.41 -34.52
CA SER A 427 -10.56 -24.72 -35.33
C SER A 427 -11.84 -24.35 -34.55
N VAL A 428 -12.16 -25.06 -33.48
CA VAL A 428 -13.34 -24.82 -32.66
C VAL A 428 -13.28 -23.41 -32.02
N TRP A 429 -12.09 -22.93 -31.61
CA TRP A 429 -11.96 -21.62 -31.02
C TRP A 429 -12.10 -20.48 -32.02
N TRP A 430 -11.67 -20.70 -33.27
CA TRP A 430 -11.94 -19.76 -34.36
C TRP A 430 -13.44 -19.73 -34.73
N SER A 431 -14.09 -20.88 -34.70
CA SER A 431 -15.53 -20.97 -34.92
C SER A 431 -16.33 -20.28 -33.82
N LEU A 432 -15.86 -20.37 -32.54
CA LEU A 432 -16.46 -19.65 -31.44
C LEU A 432 -16.32 -18.12 -31.63
N TYR A 433 -15.14 -17.65 -32.02
CA TYR A 433 -14.88 -16.23 -32.28
C TYR A 433 -15.82 -15.71 -33.40
N ASP A 434 -15.84 -16.40 -34.55
CA ASP A 434 -16.70 -16.04 -35.69
C ASP A 434 -18.17 -16.02 -35.30
N TRP A 435 -18.61 -17.02 -34.52
CA TRP A 435 -19.99 -17.09 -34.02
C TRP A 435 -20.30 -15.89 -33.11
N ALA A 436 -19.43 -15.57 -32.19
CA ALA A 436 -19.58 -14.43 -31.28
C ALA A 436 -19.68 -13.09 -32.04
N MET A 437 -18.87 -12.93 -33.10
CA MET A 437 -18.90 -11.73 -33.97
C MET A 437 -20.26 -11.54 -34.67
N LEU A 438 -21.00 -12.61 -34.93
CA LEU A 438 -22.26 -12.60 -35.69
C LEU A 438 -23.51 -12.59 -34.80
N HIS A 439 -23.40 -12.97 -33.51
CA HIS A 439 -24.55 -13.25 -32.63
C HIS A 439 -24.63 -12.36 -31.38
N GLY A 440 -24.23 -11.12 -31.49
CA GLY A 440 -24.42 -10.11 -30.42
C GLY A 440 -23.35 -10.06 -29.34
N TRP A 441 -22.26 -10.84 -29.49
CA TRP A 441 -21.11 -10.88 -28.55
C TRP A 441 -19.85 -10.24 -29.15
N LYS A 442 -20.02 -9.40 -30.18
CA LYS A 442 -18.90 -8.79 -30.90
C LYS A 442 -17.97 -7.97 -30.01
N GLN A 443 -18.55 -7.15 -29.15
CA GLN A 443 -17.77 -6.25 -28.32
C GLN A 443 -16.91 -7.03 -27.34
N GLU A 444 -17.47 -8.01 -26.65
CA GLU A 444 -16.78 -8.83 -25.64
C GLU A 444 -15.72 -9.73 -26.31
N ALA A 445 -16.03 -10.34 -27.46
CA ALA A 445 -15.09 -11.17 -28.21
C ALA A 445 -13.88 -10.35 -28.70
N VAL A 446 -14.12 -9.14 -29.22
CA VAL A 446 -13.06 -8.24 -29.69
C VAL A 446 -12.21 -7.79 -28.50
N GLN A 447 -12.81 -7.39 -27.37
CA GLN A 447 -12.09 -7.00 -26.19
C GLN A 447 -11.22 -8.13 -25.62
N ALA A 448 -11.77 -9.36 -25.58
CA ALA A 448 -11.02 -10.54 -25.14
C ALA A 448 -9.79 -10.79 -26.01
N VAL A 449 -9.93 -10.70 -27.33
CA VAL A 449 -8.81 -10.94 -28.27
C VAL A 449 -7.82 -9.78 -28.29
N LEU A 450 -8.27 -8.52 -28.17
CA LEU A 450 -7.37 -7.37 -28.10
C LEU A 450 -6.37 -7.47 -26.94
N GLY A 451 -6.74 -8.15 -25.85
CA GLY A 451 -5.81 -8.44 -24.74
C GLY A 451 -4.55 -9.22 -25.15
N LEU A 452 -4.62 -10.02 -26.22
CA LEU A 452 -3.45 -10.76 -26.75
C LEU A 452 -2.39 -9.84 -27.36
N PHE A 453 -2.80 -8.66 -27.81
CA PHE A 453 -1.94 -7.65 -28.44
C PHE A 453 -1.64 -6.50 -27.50
N TYR A 454 -1.95 -6.65 -26.22
CA TYR A 454 -1.63 -5.64 -25.24
C TYR A 454 -0.11 -5.56 -25.03
N HIS A 455 0.42 -4.36 -25.15
CA HIS A 455 1.80 -4.03 -24.87
C HIS A 455 1.86 -3.10 -23.66
N ASN A 456 2.69 -3.41 -22.68
CA ASN A 456 2.91 -2.56 -21.51
C ASN A 456 3.83 -1.38 -21.85
N ARG A 457 3.45 -0.61 -22.87
CA ARG A 457 4.15 0.59 -23.36
C ARG A 457 3.16 1.74 -23.42
N PRO A 458 3.17 2.64 -22.44
CA PRO A 458 2.32 3.82 -22.53
C PRO A 458 2.72 4.69 -23.73
N GLU A 459 1.72 5.23 -24.40
CA GLU A 459 1.93 6.18 -25.51
C GLU A 459 2.43 7.51 -24.96
N ARG A 460 3.14 8.27 -25.81
CA ARG A 460 3.55 9.63 -25.48
C ARG A 460 2.33 10.53 -25.27
N LEU A 461 2.42 11.41 -24.29
CA LEU A 461 1.36 12.40 -24.07
C LEU A 461 1.31 13.39 -25.24
N PRO A 462 0.11 13.71 -25.74
CA PRO A 462 -0.06 14.80 -26.69
C PRO A 462 0.44 16.13 -26.11
N TYR A 463 0.99 17.03 -26.96
CA TYR A 463 1.54 18.33 -26.56
C TYR A 463 0.59 19.14 -25.66
N GLU A 464 -0.69 19.23 -25.99
CA GLU A 464 -1.69 19.94 -25.18
C GLU A 464 -1.85 19.34 -23.77
N THR A 465 -1.70 18.01 -23.64
CA THR A 465 -1.73 17.32 -22.35
C THR A 465 -0.47 17.62 -21.54
N VAL A 466 0.70 17.62 -22.18
CA VAL A 466 1.98 18.00 -21.55
C VAL A 466 1.88 19.45 -21.04
N ARG A 467 1.40 20.38 -21.88
CA ARG A 467 1.21 21.77 -21.53
C ARG A 467 0.30 21.93 -20.32
N ARG A 468 -0.83 21.20 -20.28
CA ARG A 468 -1.77 21.26 -19.15
C ARG A 468 -1.20 20.68 -17.85
N LEU A 469 -0.45 19.57 -17.93
CA LEU A 469 0.01 18.83 -16.75
C LEU A 469 1.36 19.33 -16.21
N TYR A 470 2.30 19.64 -17.11
CA TYR A 470 3.68 19.95 -16.73
C TYR A 470 4.07 21.42 -16.94
N ALA A 471 3.40 22.09 -17.86
CA ALA A 471 3.74 23.46 -18.28
C ALA A 471 2.52 24.40 -18.26
N PRO A 472 1.79 24.55 -17.13
CA PRO A 472 0.76 25.56 -17.04
C PRO A 472 1.37 26.95 -17.40
N GLU A 473 0.66 27.73 -18.16
CA GLU A 473 1.15 29.01 -18.69
C GLU A 473 2.36 28.93 -19.65
N GLY A 474 2.66 27.71 -20.19
CA GLY A 474 3.77 27.50 -21.11
C GLY A 474 5.13 27.33 -20.44
N ARG A 475 5.17 27.13 -19.14
CA ARG A 475 6.39 27.05 -18.33
C ARG A 475 6.46 25.76 -17.54
N ILE A 476 7.54 24.99 -17.66
CA ILE A 476 7.88 23.86 -16.78
C ILE A 476 8.66 24.43 -15.59
N VAL A 477 8.02 24.52 -14.44
CA VAL A 477 8.66 24.97 -13.21
C VAL A 477 8.91 23.77 -12.30
N GLY A 478 10.16 23.55 -11.89
CA GLY A 478 10.49 22.39 -11.06
C GLY A 478 11.79 22.52 -10.28
N SER A 479 11.86 21.83 -9.14
CA SER A 479 13.12 21.68 -8.39
C SER A 479 14.05 20.69 -9.09
N VAL A 480 15.34 20.76 -8.81
CA VAL A 480 16.34 19.81 -9.34
C VAL A 480 15.94 18.37 -9.04
N THR A 481 15.48 18.09 -7.82
CA THR A 481 15.01 16.75 -7.41
C THR A 481 13.80 16.26 -8.22
N ARG A 482 12.99 17.19 -8.76
CA ARG A 482 11.88 16.84 -9.64
C ARG A 482 12.38 16.33 -11.00
N PHE A 483 13.42 16.94 -11.57
CA PHE A 483 14.07 16.46 -12.80
C PHE A 483 14.78 15.11 -12.56
N GLU A 484 15.48 14.96 -11.44
CA GLU A 484 16.09 13.68 -11.04
C GLU A 484 15.05 12.55 -10.91
N SER A 485 13.87 12.85 -10.34
CA SER A 485 12.77 11.89 -10.22
C SER A 485 12.24 11.44 -11.59
N TYR A 486 12.11 12.37 -12.55
CA TYR A 486 11.75 12.01 -13.92
C TYR A 486 12.81 11.09 -14.55
N ARG A 487 14.09 11.41 -14.35
CA ARG A 487 15.20 10.60 -14.87
C ARG A 487 15.21 9.19 -14.27
N GLN A 488 14.78 9.02 -13.04
CA GLN A 488 14.68 7.70 -12.42
C GLN A 488 13.65 6.81 -13.11
N CYS A 489 12.47 7.35 -13.44
CA CYS A 489 11.42 6.65 -14.20
C CYS A 489 10.36 7.65 -14.68
N PRO A 490 10.23 7.90 -16.01
CA PRO A 490 9.24 8.80 -16.56
C PRO A 490 7.81 8.47 -16.18
N PHE A 491 7.44 7.17 -16.12
CA PHE A 491 6.12 6.73 -15.73
C PHE A 491 5.80 6.99 -14.25
N ALA A 492 6.75 6.75 -13.35
CA ALA A 492 6.59 7.06 -11.94
C ALA A 492 6.40 8.58 -11.72
N TYR A 493 7.15 9.39 -12.46
CA TYR A 493 7.00 10.84 -12.47
C TYR A 493 5.61 11.27 -12.98
N PHE A 494 5.15 10.70 -14.09
CA PHE A 494 3.81 10.94 -14.62
C PHE A 494 2.73 10.60 -13.61
N SER A 495 2.85 9.45 -12.95
CA SER A 495 1.91 9.03 -11.92
C SER A 495 1.85 10.02 -10.77
N GLN A 496 3.00 10.50 -10.30
CA GLN A 496 3.10 11.40 -9.16
C GLN A 496 2.71 12.84 -9.50
N TYR A 497 3.25 13.40 -10.58
CA TYR A 497 3.13 14.83 -10.91
C TYR A 497 2.12 15.13 -12.02
N GLY A 498 1.86 14.16 -12.90
CA GLY A 498 0.86 14.27 -13.95
C GLY A 498 -0.53 13.91 -13.46
N LEU A 499 -0.68 12.71 -12.90
CA LEU A 499 -1.95 12.21 -12.38
C LEU A 499 -2.21 12.64 -10.92
N GLY A 500 -1.21 13.16 -10.22
CA GLY A 500 -1.33 13.55 -8.82
C GLY A 500 -1.57 12.39 -7.86
N LEU A 501 -1.18 11.16 -8.25
CA LEU A 501 -1.36 9.99 -7.41
C LEU A 501 -0.44 10.06 -6.20
N ALA A 502 -1.03 9.88 -5.03
CA ALA A 502 -0.32 9.86 -3.76
C ALA A 502 -0.86 8.74 -2.88
N GLU A 503 0.01 8.17 -2.06
CA GLU A 503 -0.44 7.28 -1.00
C GLU A 503 -1.36 8.02 -0.03
N ARG A 504 -2.31 7.28 0.56
CA ARG A 504 -3.22 7.83 1.56
C ARG A 504 -2.41 8.42 2.72
N PRO A 505 -2.55 9.72 3.01
CA PRO A 505 -1.77 10.32 4.08
C PRO A 505 -2.18 9.72 5.43
N MET A 506 -1.18 9.28 6.19
CA MET A 506 -1.36 8.78 7.56
C MET A 506 -0.43 9.57 8.48
N GLN A 507 -0.93 9.95 9.67
CA GLN A 507 -0.08 10.60 10.66
C GLN A 507 0.98 9.61 11.14
N HIS A 508 2.21 9.81 10.73
CA HIS A 508 3.36 9.05 11.23
C HIS A 508 4.64 9.87 11.11
N PHE A 509 5.49 9.78 12.10
CA PHE A 509 6.78 10.47 12.07
C PHE A 509 7.79 9.65 11.26
N SER A 510 8.17 10.18 10.12
CA SER A 510 8.99 9.53 9.11
C SER A 510 10.41 10.12 9.03
N ALA A 511 11.30 9.48 8.26
CA ALA A 511 12.63 10.01 8.01
C ALA A 511 12.64 11.37 7.30
N PRO A 512 11.75 11.67 6.33
CA PRO A 512 11.58 13.02 5.78
C PRO A 512 11.19 14.07 6.83
N ASP A 513 10.30 13.76 7.78
CA ASP A 513 9.90 14.72 8.84
C ASP A 513 11.09 15.07 9.75
N LEU A 514 11.92 14.07 10.06
CA LEU A 514 13.19 14.28 10.75
C LEU A 514 14.12 15.22 9.98
N GLY A 515 14.27 15.00 8.67
CA GLY A 515 15.06 15.86 7.80
C GLY A 515 14.55 17.30 7.83
N MET A 516 13.25 17.51 7.60
CA MET A 516 12.64 18.85 7.62
C MET A 516 12.84 19.58 8.95
N LEU A 517 12.65 18.89 10.09
CA LEU A 517 12.86 19.50 11.40
C LEU A 517 14.30 19.99 11.58
N VAL A 518 15.27 19.16 11.17
CA VAL A 518 16.68 19.48 11.30
C VAL A 518 17.07 20.64 10.39
N HIS A 519 16.65 20.63 9.13
CA HIS A 519 16.88 21.72 8.20
C HIS A 519 16.31 23.04 8.74
N GLU A 520 15.04 23.02 9.16
CA GLU A 520 14.38 24.21 9.73
C GLU A 520 15.05 24.70 11.01
N ALA A 521 15.51 23.79 11.87
CA ALA A 521 16.24 24.17 13.08
C ALA A 521 17.59 24.82 12.75
N LEU A 522 18.37 24.25 11.81
CA LEU A 522 19.65 24.81 11.38
C LEU A 522 19.47 26.15 10.63
N ARG A 523 18.40 26.28 9.85
CA ARG A 523 18.00 27.54 9.22
C ARG A 523 17.81 28.64 10.25
N ARG A 524 16.96 28.40 11.27
CA ARG A 524 16.68 29.39 12.32
C ARG A 524 17.92 29.80 13.10
N ILE A 525 18.81 28.83 13.39
CA ILE A 525 20.09 29.11 14.03
C ILE A 525 20.94 30.01 13.12
N GLY A 526 21.10 29.66 11.86
CA GLY A 526 21.90 30.41 10.89
C GLY A 526 21.36 31.83 10.63
N GLU A 527 20.04 31.98 10.45
CA GLU A 527 19.38 33.28 10.29
C GLU A 527 19.56 34.19 11.51
N LYS A 528 19.43 33.61 12.71
CA LYS A 528 19.65 34.34 13.96
C LYS A 528 21.10 34.84 14.07
N LEU A 529 22.08 34.00 13.74
CA LEU A 529 23.49 34.39 13.76
C LEU A 529 23.78 35.48 12.75
N LEU A 530 23.27 35.35 11.53
CA LEU A 530 23.44 36.38 10.47
C LEU A 530 22.78 37.71 10.85
N ALA A 531 21.59 37.69 11.45
CA ALA A 531 20.88 38.88 11.90
C ALA A 531 21.61 39.59 13.05
N GLU A 532 22.32 38.84 13.91
CA GLU A 532 23.15 39.37 15.01
C GLU A 532 24.57 39.77 14.54
N GLY A 533 24.92 39.57 13.26
CA GLY A 533 26.28 39.79 12.74
C GLY A 533 27.31 38.79 13.31
N ARG A 534 26.86 37.66 13.78
CA ARG A 534 27.69 36.58 14.33
C ARG A 534 27.88 35.47 13.34
N GLN A 535 28.93 34.70 13.48
CA GLN A 535 29.21 33.46 12.74
C GLN A 535 29.15 32.25 13.69
N TRP A 536 29.10 31.03 13.14
CA TRP A 536 29.02 29.81 13.93
C TRP A 536 30.13 29.68 15.01
N GLN A 537 31.35 30.09 14.69
CA GLN A 537 32.48 30.07 15.64
C GLN A 537 32.31 31.02 16.85
N HIS A 538 31.35 31.92 16.83
CA HIS A 538 31.08 32.86 17.94
C HIS A 538 30.04 32.32 18.92
N LEU A 539 29.43 31.15 18.67
CA LEU A 539 28.55 30.48 19.64
C LEU A 539 29.38 29.87 20.76
N GLN A 540 29.02 30.17 21.99
CA GLN A 540 29.64 29.56 23.16
C GLN A 540 28.97 28.21 23.47
N ASP A 541 29.73 27.26 24.03
CA ASP A 541 29.23 25.90 24.35
C ASP A 541 27.98 25.92 25.26
N GLU A 542 27.93 26.89 26.18
CA GLU A 542 26.81 27.07 27.13
C GLU A 542 25.53 27.56 26.42
N GLU A 543 25.64 28.25 25.26
CA GLU A 543 24.50 28.78 24.50
C GLU A 543 23.86 27.70 23.62
N ILE A 544 24.63 26.71 23.14
CA ILE A 544 24.20 25.74 22.10
C ILE A 544 23.05 24.84 22.60
N GLY A 545 23.17 24.30 23.81
CA GLY A 545 22.15 23.43 24.39
C GLY A 545 20.77 24.10 24.52
N PRO A 546 20.70 25.26 25.23
CA PRO A 546 19.44 26.01 25.36
C PRO A 546 18.86 26.47 24.03
N LEU A 547 19.68 26.95 23.08
CA LEU A 547 19.25 27.40 21.78
C LEU A 547 18.61 26.26 20.97
N CYS A 548 19.29 25.11 20.87
CA CYS A 548 18.76 23.95 20.16
C CYS A 548 17.46 23.44 20.80
N THR A 549 17.39 23.41 22.13
CA THR A 549 16.20 22.98 22.86
C THR A 549 15.01 23.89 22.58
N SER A 550 15.18 25.20 22.71
CA SER A 550 14.14 26.20 22.48
C SER A 550 13.57 26.09 21.04
N ILE A 551 14.45 25.96 20.04
CA ILE A 551 14.02 25.88 18.62
C ILE A 551 13.24 24.58 18.37
N VAL A 552 13.70 23.44 18.88
CA VAL A 552 12.98 22.17 18.69
C VAL A 552 11.66 22.16 19.45
N GLU A 553 11.57 22.78 20.62
CA GLU A 553 10.32 22.92 21.36
C GLU A 553 9.31 23.82 20.64
N GLU A 554 9.77 24.87 20.00
CA GLU A 554 8.93 25.77 19.20
C GLU A 554 8.43 25.11 17.89
N LEU A 555 9.27 24.27 17.27
CA LEU A 555 8.93 23.55 16.03
C LEU A 555 8.04 22.33 16.28
N SER A 556 8.18 21.65 17.43
CA SER A 556 7.50 20.39 17.71
C SER A 556 5.97 20.43 17.56
N PRO A 557 5.23 21.48 17.97
CA PRO A 557 3.79 21.59 17.75
C PRO A 557 3.38 21.73 16.28
N GLN A 558 4.29 22.13 15.41
CA GLN A 558 4.02 22.37 13.99
C GLN A 558 4.13 21.10 13.15
N ILE A 559 4.73 20.03 13.71
CA ILE A 559 5.01 18.79 12.97
C ILE A 559 3.89 17.79 13.17
N GLN A 560 3.25 17.39 12.07
CA GLN A 560 2.27 16.30 12.02
C GLN A 560 1.20 16.38 13.12
N ASN A 561 0.61 17.57 13.33
CA ASN A 561 -0.42 17.80 14.35
C ASN A 561 0.02 17.35 15.75
N ASP A 562 1.08 17.95 16.28
CA ASP A 562 1.63 17.70 17.63
C ASP A 562 2.17 16.27 17.88
N ILE A 563 2.50 15.50 16.85
CA ILE A 563 2.91 14.08 16.99
C ILE A 563 4.06 13.92 17.99
N LEU A 564 5.04 14.84 17.99
CA LEU A 564 6.20 14.79 18.89
C LEU A 564 5.85 15.04 20.39
N MET A 565 4.61 15.40 20.67
CA MET A 565 4.08 15.63 22.01
C MET A 565 2.98 14.63 22.39
N SER A 566 2.59 13.73 21.48
CA SER A 566 1.41 12.89 21.62
C SER A 566 1.52 11.79 22.69
N ASN A 567 2.71 11.22 22.90
CA ASN A 567 2.94 10.16 23.88
C ASN A 567 4.41 10.10 24.35
N ALA A 568 4.70 9.28 25.35
CA ALA A 568 6.04 9.14 25.94
C ALA A 568 7.11 8.70 24.92
N TYR A 569 6.76 7.88 23.94
CA TYR A 569 7.67 7.44 22.90
C TYR A 569 8.13 8.61 22.01
N PHE A 570 7.22 9.44 21.54
CA PHE A 570 7.55 10.61 20.72
C PHE A 570 8.26 11.72 21.52
N ILE A 571 7.92 11.89 22.79
CA ILE A 571 8.67 12.80 23.69
C ILE A 571 10.14 12.34 23.81
N GLN A 572 10.39 11.04 23.90
CA GLN A 572 11.75 10.49 23.90
C GLN A 572 12.47 10.71 22.56
N ILE A 573 11.76 10.53 21.42
CA ILE A 573 12.30 10.85 20.09
C ILE A 573 12.68 12.32 20.02
N ARG A 574 11.84 13.25 20.44
CA ARG A 574 12.13 14.68 20.51
C ARG A 574 13.41 14.96 21.31
N GLY A 575 13.57 14.34 22.49
CA GLY A 575 14.81 14.47 23.27
C GLY A 575 16.06 13.98 22.53
N ARG A 576 15.95 12.87 21.78
CA ARG A 576 17.05 12.39 20.92
C ARG A 576 17.37 13.35 19.79
N LEU A 577 16.37 13.97 19.18
CA LEU A 577 16.54 14.96 18.13
C LEU A 577 17.30 16.20 18.63
N ILE A 578 16.94 16.70 19.80
CA ILE A 578 17.67 17.80 20.46
C ILE A 578 19.15 17.41 20.61
N GLN A 579 19.46 16.22 21.09
CA GLN A 579 20.86 15.76 21.25
C GLN A 579 21.61 15.60 19.91
N VAL A 580 20.93 15.19 18.83
CA VAL A 580 21.53 15.12 17.50
C VAL A 580 21.83 16.53 16.98
N LEU A 581 20.90 17.46 17.15
CA LEU A 581 21.06 18.86 16.74
C LEU A 581 22.21 19.53 17.50
N ILE A 582 22.26 19.38 18.82
CA ILE A 582 23.35 19.92 19.67
C ILE A 582 24.71 19.45 19.14
N ARG A 583 24.89 18.13 18.91
CA ARG A 583 26.17 17.59 18.40
C ARG A 583 26.52 18.13 17.01
N THR A 584 25.51 18.32 16.17
CA THR A 584 25.70 18.86 14.82
C THR A 584 26.13 20.31 14.87
N VAL A 585 25.51 21.13 15.76
CA VAL A 585 25.86 22.53 15.92
C VAL A 585 27.27 22.68 16.51
N HIS A 586 27.64 21.92 17.56
CA HIS A 586 29.01 21.90 18.06
C HIS A 586 30.03 21.63 16.95
N ARG A 587 29.75 20.58 16.11
CA ARG A 587 30.68 20.25 15.02
C ARG A 587 30.75 21.34 13.95
N LEU A 588 29.65 22.03 13.65
CA LEU A 588 29.69 23.18 12.76
C LEU A 588 30.46 24.35 13.36
N CYS A 589 30.36 24.59 14.65
CA CYS A 589 31.17 25.58 15.37
C CYS A 589 32.66 25.24 15.31
N ASP A 590 33.03 23.98 15.65
CA ASP A 590 34.42 23.51 15.61
C ASP A 590 35.01 23.62 14.18
N PHE A 591 34.26 23.25 13.16
CA PHE A 591 34.66 23.40 11.76
C PHE A 591 34.87 24.86 11.39
N ASN A 592 33.95 25.75 11.74
CA ASN A 592 34.03 27.16 11.41
C ASN A 592 35.17 27.87 12.20
N GLN A 593 35.57 27.37 13.38
CA GLN A 593 36.75 27.88 14.12
C GLN A 593 38.04 27.63 13.35
N THR A 594 38.11 26.56 12.55
CA THR A 594 39.29 26.23 11.74
C THR A 594 39.22 26.72 10.31
N SER A 595 38.08 27.28 9.89
CA SER A 595 37.85 27.77 8.53
C SER A 595 37.99 29.29 8.45
N ASP A 596 38.52 29.77 7.32
CA ASP A 596 38.49 31.20 6.94
C ASP A 596 37.25 31.56 6.10
N PHE A 597 36.46 30.58 5.70
CA PHE A 597 35.20 30.82 5.03
C PHE A 597 34.14 31.29 6.02
N HIS A 598 33.32 32.25 5.57
CA HIS A 598 32.22 32.79 6.33
C HIS A 598 30.89 32.47 5.73
N THR A 599 29.89 32.15 6.56
CA THR A 599 28.51 31.90 6.08
C THR A 599 27.94 33.21 5.52
N ALA A 600 27.72 33.23 4.21
CA ALA A 600 27.15 34.36 3.49
C ALA A 600 25.62 34.30 3.41
N ALA A 601 25.04 33.08 3.32
CA ALA A 601 23.62 32.89 3.29
C ALA A 601 23.22 31.49 3.79
N VAL A 602 22.00 31.40 4.31
CA VAL A 602 21.33 30.14 4.67
C VAL A 602 19.97 30.10 3.98
N GLU A 603 19.55 28.89 3.56
CA GLU A 603 18.26 28.61 2.89
C GLU A 603 17.96 29.60 1.76
N LYS A 604 18.97 29.88 0.94
CA LYS A 604 18.85 30.87 -0.15
C LYS A 604 18.08 30.30 -1.34
N GLY A 605 16.84 30.79 -1.51
CA GLY A 605 15.98 30.42 -2.62
C GLY A 605 16.45 31.00 -3.96
N PHE A 606 16.19 30.30 -5.07
CA PHE A 606 16.34 30.78 -6.42
C PHE A 606 15.16 30.38 -7.30
N GLY A 607 14.83 31.22 -8.25
CA GLY A 607 13.73 30.98 -9.19
C GLY A 607 12.33 31.29 -8.69
N GLN A 608 12.09 31.36 -7.39
CA GLN A 608 10.81 31.71 -6.78
C GLN A 608 11.00 32.49 -5.47
N GLY A 609 10.13 33.48 -5.22
CA GLY A 609 10.13 34.29 -3.98
C GLY A 609 10.64 35.72 -4.18
N LYS A 610 10.24 36.65 -3.27
CA LYS A 610 10.55 38.11 -3.40
C LYS A 610 12.05 38.46 -3.36
N ASN A 611 12.88 37.63 -2.71
CA ASN A 611 14.34 37.84 -2.56
C ASN A 611 15.15 36.67 -3.14
N ALA A 612 14.56 35.90 -4.06
CA ALA A 612 15.25 34.77 -4.68
C ALA A 612 16.34 35.22 -5.67
N TRP A 613 17.39 34.41 -5.77
CA TRP A 613 18.36 34.53 -6.84
C TRP A 613 17.75 34.20 -8.20
N LYS A 614 18.44 34.62 -9.28
CA LYS A 614 18.01 34.27 -10.65
C LYS A 614 18.04 32.75 -10.81
N ALA A 615 17.00 32.24 -11.46
CA ALA A 615 16.88 30.81 -11.80
C ALA A 615 17.87 30.41 -12.90
N LEU A 616 18.15 29.10 -12.99
CA LEU A 616 18.58 28.51 -14.25
C LEU A 616 17.34 28.40 -15.15
N GLN A 617 17.34 29.08 -16.31
CA GLN A 617 16.20 29.08 -17.24
C GLN A 617 16.66 28.94 -18.68
N PHE A 618 15.89 28.24 -19.49
CA PHE A 618 16.13 28.01 -20.90
C PHE A 618 14.82 27.66 -21.62
N THR A 619 14.84 27.68 -22.95
CA THR A 619 13.67 27.35 -23.78
C THR A 619 13.93 26.03 -24.51
N LEU A 620 12.94 25.13 -24.49
CA LEU A 620 12.97 23.83 -25.19
C LEU A 620 12.72 24.04 -26.71
N GLU A 621 13.07 23.03 -27.50
CA GLU A 621 12.82 23.04 -28.96
C GLU A 621 11.34 23.23 -29.33
N ASN A 622 10.42 22.75 -28.48
CA ASN A 622 8.97 22.89 -28.65
C ASN A 622 8.40 24.24 -28.16
N GLY A 623 9.26 25.18 -27.74
CA GLY A 623 8.90 26.51 -27.29
C GLY A 623 8.46 26.65 -25.84
N LEU A 624 8.49 25.58 -25.04
CA LEU A 624 8.21 25.64 -23.60
C LEU A 624 9.41 26.23 -22.85
N GLU A 625 9.13 27.13 -21.91
CA GLU A 625 10.15 27.72 -21.04
C GLU A 625 10.36 26.77 -19.81
N VAL A 626 11.61 26.53 -19.43
CA VAL A 626 11.98 25.76 -18.24
C VAL A 626 12.59 26.69 -17.21
N ILE A 627 12.08 26.62 -15.99
CA ILE A 627 12.57 27.36 -14.83
C ILE A 627 12.92 26.36 -13.73
N VAL A 628 14.22 26.24 -13.48
CA VAL A 628 14.74 25.39 -12.39
C VAL A 628 14.72 26.18 -11.09
N THR A 629 14.02 25.68 -10.09
CA THR A 629 13.89 26.33 -8.77
C THR A 629 14.58 25.51 -7.71
N GLY A 630 14.92 26.15 -6.60
CA GLY A 630 15.50 25.42 -5.46
C GLY A 630 15.82 26.33 -4.30
N GLN A 631 16.34 25.68 -3.26
CA GLN A 631 16.76 26.35 -2.03
C GLN A 631 18.07 25.74 -1.59
N ILE A 632 19.08 26.59 -1.41
CA ILE A 632 20.44 26.21 -1.05
C ILE A 632 20.57 26.30 0.47
N ASP A 633 20.82 25.20 1.15
CA ASP A 633 20.81 25.12 2.61
C ASP A 633 21.81 26.09 3.26
N ARG A 634 23.06 26.12 2.75
CA ARG A 634 24.10 27.01 3.26
C ARG A 634 25.13 27.34 2.19
N ILE A 635 25.50 28.60 2.12
CA ILE A 635 26.54 29.16 1.24
C ILE A 635 27.60 29.82 2.11
N ASP A 636 28.83 29.34 2.00
CA ASP A 636 29.98 29.98 2.63
C ASP A 636 30.88 30.56 1.55
N THR A 637 31.47 31.73 1.82
CA THR A 637 32.33 32.45 0.86
C THR A 637 33.64 32.89 1.52
N LEU A 638 34.69 32.97 0.70
CA LEU A 638 36.01 33.57 1.06
C LEU A 638 36.51 34.36 -0.12
N ARG A 639 36.88 35.62 0.09
CA ARG A 639 37.56 36.42 -0.88
C ARG A 639 39.08 36.28 -0.73
N ALA A 640 39.74 35.75 -1.77
CA ALA A 640 41.19 35.62 -1.83
C ALA A 640 41.66 35.92 -3.26
N ASP A 641 42.75 36.62 -3.41
CA ASP A 641 43.36 36.96 -4.73
C ASP A 641 42.35 37.51 -5.76
N ASP A 642 41.51 38.47 -5.35
CA ASP A 642 40.41 39.06 -6.11
C ASP A 642 39.35 38.07 -6.63
N THR A 643 39.30 36.80 -6.10
CA THR A 643 38.34 35.78 -6.43
C THR A 643 37.47 35.49 -5.21
N ASP A 644 36.14 35.38 -5.43
CA ASP A 644 35.17 34.96 -4.41
C ASP A 644 35.01 33.44 -4.50
N PHE A 645 35.71 32.71 -3.61
CA PHE A 645 35.56 31.25 -3.51
C PHE A 645 34.28 30.86 -2.80
N VAL A 646 33.53 29.91 -3.39
CA VAL A 646 32.21 29.52 -2.94
C VAL A 646 32.20 28.07 -2.47
N VAL A 647 31.59 27.80 -1.31
CA VAL A 647 31.30 26.48 -0.77
C VAL A 647 29.78 26.33 -0.62
N ILE A 648 29.25 25.25 -1.15
CA ILE A 648 27.85 24.84 -0.95
C ILE A 648 27.84 23.70 0.04
N ILE A 649 27.03 23.84 1.09
CA ILE A 649 26.82 22.80 2.11
C ILE A 649 25.34 22.46 2.14
N ASP A 650 25.03 21.17 1.98
CA ASP A 650 23.67 20.62 2.01
C ASP A 650 23.58 19.61 3.17
N TYR A 651 22.54 19.73 4.00
CA TYR A 651 22.35 18.88 5.18
C TYR A 651 21.63 17.57 4.83
N LYS A 652 22.17 16.44 5.22
CA LYS A 652 21.58 15.12 4.92
C LYS A 652 21.37 14.28 6.18
N SER A 653 20.15 13.84 6.41
CA SER A 653 19.82 12.88 7.48
C SER A 653 20.14 11.42 7.12
N GLY A 654 20.25 11.11 5.82
CA GLY A 654 20.53 9.78 5.28
C GLY A 654 22.03 9.49 5.02
N ASN A 655 22.29 8.36 4.35
CA ASN A 655 23.64 7.91 3.94
C ASN A 655 23.99 8.29 2.49
N THR A 656 23.45 9.38 1.97
CA THR A 656 23.71 9.85 0.60
C THR A 656 25.20 10.13 0.42
N VAL A 657 25.81 9.62 -0.64
CA VAL A 657 27.20 9.88 -1.02
C VAL A 657 27.18 10.43 -2.44
N LEU A 658 27.89 11.53 -2.68
CA LEU A 658 27.99 12.12 -4.01
C LEU A 658 28.74 11.17 -4.95
N ASP A 659 28.04 10.67 -5.97
CA ASP A 659 28.53 9.66 -6.91
C ASP A 659 28.65 10.24 -8.32
N LEU A 660 29.88 10.20 -8.87
CA LEU A 660 30.17 10.73 -10.21
C LEU A 660 29.36 10.04 -11.31
N GLN A 661 29.10 8.75 -11.20
CA GLN A 661 28.33 8.02 -12.20
C GLN A 661 26.85 8.43 -12.16
N LYS A 662 26.29 8.63 -10.97
CA LYS A 662 24.93 9.14 -10.83
C LYS A 662 24.78 10.56 -11.40
N ILE A 663 25.79 11.42 -11.17
CA ILE A 663 25.86 12.76 -11.76
C ILE A 663 25.85 12.66 -13.28
N TYR A 664 26.75 11.85 -13.85
CA TYR A 664 26.86 11.66 -15.29
C TYR A 664 25.55 11.13 -15.90
N MET A 665 24.82 10.32 -15.17
CA MET A 665 23.52 9.77 -15.58
C MET A 665 22.32 10.74 -15.36
N GLY A 666 22.51 11.86 -14.69
CA GLY A 666 21.43 12.82 -14.38
C GLY A 666 20.59 12.42 -13.15
N LEU A 667 21.10 11.57 -12.28
CA LEU A 667 20.39 11.08 -11.09
C LEU A 667 20.72 11.82 -9.79
N GLU A 668 21.78 12.65 -9.80
CA GLU A 668 22.28 13.37 -8.62
C GLU A 668 22.92 14.69 -9.06
N LEU A 669 22.07 15.68 -9.38
CA LEU A 669 22.46 16.97 -9.96
C LEU A 669 22.40 18.14 -8.98
N GLN A 670 21.73 17.96 -7.83
CA GLN A 670 21.34 19.01 -6.89
C GLN A 670 22.50 19.92 -6.50
N LEU A 671 23.60 19.37 -5.95
CA LEU A 671 24.71 20.17 -5.46
C LEU A 671 25.46 20.94 -6.56
N LEU A 672 25.59 20.33 -7.74
CA LEU A 672 26.27 20.99 -8.87
C LEU A 672 25.42 22.12 -9.44
N THR A 673 24.11 21.93 -9.57
CA THR A 673 23.18 22.98 -9.97
C THR A 673 23.19 24.13 -8.96
N TYR A 674 23.24 23.83 -7.67
CA TYR A 674 23.33 24.85 -6.63
C TYR A 674 24.63 25.65 -6.71
N MET A 675 25.76 24.99 -6.99
CA MET A 675 27.03 25.66 -7.23
C MET A 675 26.97 26.57 -8.50
N ASP A 676 26.43 26.05 -9.59
CA ASP A 676 26.31 26.83 -10.85
C ASP A 676 25.45 28.08 -10.65
N VAL A 677 24.27 27.92 -10.01
CA VAL A 677 23.40 29.05 -9.66
C VAL A 677 24.10 30.04 -8.73
N ALA A 678 24.85 29.59 -7.74
CA ALA A 678 25.57 30.45 -6.81
C ALA A 678 26.65 31.28 -7.54
N LEU A 679 27.47 30.65 -8.37
CA LEU A 679 28.51 31.32 -9.15
C LEU A 679 27.92 32.38 -10.10
N LYS A 680 26.84 32.03 -10.82
CA LYS A 680 26.15 32.97 -11.74
C LYS A 680 25.54 34.18 -11.03
N ASN A 681 25.13 34.04 -9.75
CA ASN A 681 24.50 35.12 -9.01
C ASN A 681 25.48 35.94 -8.15
N ILE A 682 26.60 35.37 -7.68
CA ILE A 682 27.66 36.07 -6.95
C ILE A 682 28.44 36.97 -7.92
N GLY A 683 28.81 36.46 -9.10
CA GLY A 683 29.41 37.27 -10.15
C GLY A 683 30.56 36.60 -10.89
N PRO A 684 31.13 37.28 -11.91
CA PRO A 684 32.10 36.69 -12.84
C PRO A 684 33.46 36.40 -12.22
N GLN A 685 33.78 36.96 -11.05
CA GLN A 685 35.01 36.71 -10.29
C GLN A 685 34.81 35.64 -9.23
N SER A 686 33.74 34.84 -9.31
CA SER A 686 33.50 33.73 -8.39
C SER A 686 34.05 32.39 -8.90
N ALA A 687 34.52 31.53 -7.98
CA ALA A 687 35.06 30.22 -8.27
C ALA A 687 34.57 29.14 -7.25
N PRO A 688 34.37 27.92 -7.69
CA PRO A 688 33.98 26.84 -6.79
C PRO A 688 35.16 26.44 -5.90
N ALA A 689 34.95 26.35 -4.59
CA ALA A 689 35.89 25.76 -3.63
C ALA A 689 35.50 24.32 -3.28
N ALA A 690 34.25 24.09 -2.94
CA ALA A 690 33.76 22.75 -2.60
C ALA A 690 32.21 22.68 -2.69
N VAL A 691 31.69 21.48 -2.95
CA VAL A 691 30.28 21.11 -2.69
C VAL A 691 30.28 19.95 -1.71
N LEU A 692 29.52 20.07 -0.61
CA LEU A 692 29.68 19.21 0.55
C LEU A 692 28.33 18.74 1.10
N TYR A 693 28.23 17.46 1.46
CA TYR A 693 27.18 16.93 2.31
C TYR A 693 27.62 16.97 3.79
N CYS A 694 26.79 17.61 4.62
CA CYS A 694 26.91 17.60 6.06
C CYS A 694 25.90 16.62 6.66
N TYR A 695 26.38 15.55 7.30
CA TYR A 695 25.49 14.50 7.83
C TYR A 695 24.97 14.87 9.21
N VAL A 696 23.64 14.87 9.34
CA VAL A 696 22.92 15.09 10.60
C VAL A 696 22.29 13.79 11.04
N ARG A 697 23.02 13.01 11.82
CA ARG A 697 22.54 11.69 12.24
C ARG A 697 23.14 11.22 13.55
N SER A 698 22.41 10.36 14.27
CA SER A 698 22.93 9.61 15.41
C SER A 698 23.33 8.21 14.93
N ARG A 699 24.59 7.98 14.65
CA ARG A 699 25.08 6.63 14.38
C ARG A 699 25.39 5.93 15.69
N LYS A 700 24.95 4.67 15.85
CA LYS A 700 25.46 3.82 16.92
C LYS A 700 26.94 3.57 16.62
N LEU A 701 27.83 4.02 17.52
CA LEU A 701 29.24 3.66 17.46
C LEU A 701 29.34 2.15 17.70
N SER A 702 29.65 1.39 16.65
CA SER A 702 29.83 -0.06 16.74
C SER A 702 31.26 -0.38 17.15
N GLU A 703 31.58 -0.18 18.43
CA GLU A 703 32.85 -0.72 18.97
C GLU A 703 32.57 -1.63 20.16
N ASN A 704 33.30 -2.73 20.20
CA ASN A 704 33.22 -3.77 21.23
C ASN A 704 33.90 -3.41 22.55
N ARG A 705 34.34 -2.15 22.72
CA ARG A 705 35.00 -1.68 23.93
C ARG A 705 34.37 -0.39 24.47
N LEU A 706 34.50 -0.17 25.76
CA LEU A 706 34.13 1.07 26.39
C LEU A 706 35.11 2.19 25.96
N LEU A 707 34.63 3.16 25.18
CA LEU A 707 35.40 4.34 24.75
C LEU A 707 35.29 5.47 25.76
N ARG A 708 36.40 6.22 25.94
CA ARG A 708 36.41 7.48 26.67
C ARG A 708 35.63 8.54 25.89
N GLN A 709 35.20 9.61 26.59
CA GLN A 709 34.37 10.64 25.92
C GLN A 709 35.12 11.31 24.74
N GLU A 710 36.39 11.60 24.89
CA GLU A 710 37.24 12.16 23.83
C GLU A 710 37.36 11.24 22.61
N GLU A 711 37.55 9.93 22.86
CA GLU A 711 37.60 8.91 21.78
C GLU A 711 36.25 8.82 21.02
N LYS A 712 35.12 8.97 21.73
CA LYS A 712 33.81 9.01 21.12
C LYS A 712 33.64 10.21 20.19
N VAL A 713 34.08 11.39 20.61
CA VAL A 713 34.04 12.63 19.79
C VAL A 713 34.92 12.49 18.57
N GLN A 714 36.14 11.99 18.73
CA GLN A 714 37.06 11.77 17.58
C GLN A 714 36.48 10.76 16.56
N LEU A 715 35.92 9.65 17.05
CA LEU A 715 35.28 8.67 16.20
C LEU A 715 34.06 9.24 15.48
N TYR A 716 33.24 10.00 16.21
CA TYR A 716 32.08 10.69 15.64
C TYR A 716 32.49 11.67 14.55
N ASN A 717 33.50 12.48 14.75
CA ASN A 717 34.03 13.42 13.77
C ASN A 717 34.60 12.71 12.56
N LYS A 718 35.34 11.60 12.74
CA LYS A 718 35.89 10.78 11.64
C LYS A 718 34.80 10.19 10.77
N GLU A 719 33.71 9.69 11.35
CA GLU A 719 32.60 9.08 10.60
C GLU A 719 31.72 10.11 9.90
N ASN A 720 31.62 11.32 10.44
CA ASN A 720 30.74 12.38 9.94
C ASN A 720 31.52 13.50 9.21
N LYS A 721 32.69 13.22 8.63
CA LYS A 721 33.41 14.20 7.79
C LYS A 721 32.49 14.74 6.71
N LEU A 722 32.65 16.03 6.37
CA LEU A 722 32.03 16.65 5.24
C LEU A 722 32.54 15.96 3.97
N LYS A 723 31.64 15.39 3.17
CA LYS A 723 32.01 14.63 1.97
C LYS A 723 31.43 15.27 0.74
N GLY A 724 32.22 15.34 -0.29
CA GLY A 724 31.77 15.95 -1.55
C GLY A 724 32.93 16.10 -2.53
N PHE A 725 32.92 17.15 -3.32
CA PHE A 725 33.94 17.49 -4.29
C PHE A 725 34.68 18.73 -3.82
N TYR A 726 35.99 18.74 -4.00
CA TYR A 726 36.91 19.80 -3.59
C TYR A 726 37.71 20.31 -4.78
N LEU A 727 38.03 21.61 -4.78
CA LEU A 727 38.98 22.18 -5.71
C LEU A 727 40.38 21.64 -5.44
N ASP A 728 41.12 21.28 -6.50
CA ASP A 728 42.52 20.86 -6.40
C ASP A 728 43.43 22.07 -6.21
N SER A 729 43.36 22.67 -5.04
CA SER A 729 44.18 23.76 -4.55
C SER A 729 44.49 23.54 -3.06
N PRO A 730 45.73 23.20 -2.71
CA PRO A 730 46.13 23.02 -1.32
C PRO A 730 45.83 24.25 -0.45
N ASP A 731 46.00 25.48 -1.01
CA ASP A 731 45.78 26.71 -0.26
C ASP A 731 44.29 26.93 0.04
N ILE A 732 43.40 26.71 -0.94
CA ILE A 732 41.94 26.81 -0.72
C ILE A 732 41.46 25.79 0.31
N VAL A 733 42.01 24.55 0.27
CA VAL A 733 41.65 23.52 1.27
C VAL A 733 42.21 23.87 2.67
N ARG A 734 43.36 24.54 2.75
CA ARG A 734 43.87 25.08 4.03
C ARG A 734 43.02 26.23 4.57
N TYR A 735 42.49 27.09 3.71
CA TYR A 735 41.46 28.09 4.13
C TYR A 735 40.17 27.43 4.63
N LEU A 736 39.78 26.24 4.08
CA LEU A 736 38.66 25.48 4.61
C LEU A 736 38.96 24.81 5.95
N ASP A 737 40.21 24.36 6.19
CA ASP A 737 40.64 23.79 7.48
C ASP A 737 42.08 24.08 7.74
N ARG A 738 42.37 25.18 8.51
CA ARG A 738 43.71 25.61 8.92
C ARG A 738 44.42 24.60 9.83
N SER A 739 43.69 23.73 10.50
CA SER A 739 44.27 22.72 11.40
C SER A 739 44.82 21.51 10.66
N MET A 740 44.68 21.45 9.31
CA MET A 740 45.07 20.30 8.54
C MET A 740 46.59 20.23 8.31
N GLU A 741 47.28 19.31 8.94
CA GLU A 741 48.70 18.99 8.67
C GLU A 741 48.86 18.00 7.50
N THR A 742 48.25 16.83 7.58
CA THR A 742 48.22 15.78 6.55
C THR A 742 46.82 15.37 6.13
N ALA A 743 45.92 15.24 7.08
CA ALA A 743 44.51 14.87 6.82
C ALA A 743 43.61 15.75 7.68
N SER A 744 42.54 16.29 7.09
CA SER A 744 41.56 17.07 7.84
C SER A 744 40.75 16.20 8.79
N SER A 745 40.44 16.75 9.96
CA SER A 745 39.47 16.15 10.92
C SER A 745 38.03 16.34 10.47
N PHE A 746 37.74 17.40 9.72
CA PHE A 746 36.38 17.77 9.30
C PHE A 746 36.06 17.42 7.83
N LEU A 747 37.06 17.47 6.95
CA LEU A 747 36.93 17.29 5.50
C LEU A 747 37.43 15.91 5.07
N ASN A 748 36.82 15.38 4.00
CA ASN A 748 37.29 14.12 3.41
C ASN A 748 38.40 14.37 2.37
N VAL A 749 39.52 14.94 2.83
CA VAL A 749 40.72 15.24 2.03
C VAL A 749 41.99 14.89 2.76
N ARG A 750 43.10 14.71 2.01
CA ARG A 750 44.43 14.42 2.53
C ARG A 750 45.52 15.01 1.65
N LEU A 751 46.60 15.50 2.26
CA LEU A 751 47.84 15.86 1.57
C LEU A 751 48.77 14.65 1.40
N ASN A 752 49.42 14.56 0.25
CA ASN A 752 50.50 13.61 -0.01
C ASN A 752 51.83 14.11 0.57
N LYS A 753 52.91 13.30 0.49
CA LYS A 753 54.21 13.68 1.00
C LYS A 753 54.84 14.91 0.31
N GLY A 754 54.34 15.28 -0.86
CA GLY A 754 54.77 16.48 -1.60
C GLY A 754 53.94 17.73 -1.31
N GLY A 755 53.02 17.69 -0.36
CA GLY A 755 52.19 18.85 0.02
C GLY A 755 50.97 19.10 -0.91
N ASN A 756 50.79 18.31 -1.96
CA ASN A 756 49.66 18.39 -2.87
C ASN A 756 48.49 17.53 -2.36
N LEU A 757 47.24 17.83 -2.79
CA LEU A 757 46.09 17.06 -2.44
C LEU A 757 46.15 15.65 -3.08
N SER A 758 45.75 14.64 -2.31
CA SER A 758 45.68 13.25 -2.80
C SER A 758 44.41 13.06 -3.61
N THR A 759 44.55 12.65 -4.85
CA THR A 759 43.40 12.29 -5.72
C THR A 759 43.00 10.82 -5.59
N ALA A 760 43.91 9.97 -5.06
CA ALA A 760 43.68 8.53 -4.86
C ALA A 760 42.71 8.31 -3.69
N GLY A 761 41.45 7.90 -4.01
CA GLY A 761 40.40 7.67 -3.03
C GLY A 761 39.65 8.91 -2.53
N TYR A 762 39.97 10.10 -3.07
CA TYR A 762 39.37 11.38 -2.71
C TYR A 762 38.77 12.06 -3.95
N ASN A 763 37.77 12.92 -3.77
CA ASN A 763 37.10 13.66 -4.83
C ASN A 763 37.64 15.09 -4.94
N VAL A 764 38.87 15.17 -5.43
CA VAL A 764 39.61 16.42 -5.64
C VAL A 764 39.80 16.62 -7.12
N PHE A 765 39.42 17.79 -7.66
CA PHE A 765 39.38 18.05 -9.09
C PHE A 765 39.94 19.42 -9.43
N PRO A 766 40.67 19.61 -10.58
CA PRO A 766 41.15 20.92 -11.03
C PRO A 766 40.03 21.84 -11.45
N TYR A 767 40.28 23.16 -11.46
CA TYR A 767 39.30 24.20 -11.85
C TYR A 767 38.71 23.97 -13.23
N SER A 768 39.50 23.57 -14.20
CA SER A 768 39.06 23.27 -15.56
C SER A 768 38.02 22.11 -15.61
N TRP A 769 38.12 21.14 -14.71
CA TRP A 769 37.15 20.06 -14.60
C TRP A 769 35.83 20.54 -13.94
N TRP A 770 35.91 21.45 -12.98
CA TRP A 770 34.73 22.06 -12.37
C TRP A 770 33.85 22.77 -13.40
N GLN A 771 34.44 23.55 -14.29
CA GLN A 771 33.69 24.20 -15.37
C GLN A 771 32.95 23.17 -16.23
N LYS A 772 33.62 22.09 -16.60
CA LYS A 772 33.05 21.01 -17.42
C LYS A 772 31.94 20.25 -16.74
N VAL A 773 32.10 19.89 -15.47
CA VAL A 773 31.04 19.13 -14.75
C VAL A 773 29.78 19.97 -14.51
N LEU A 774 29.91 21.28 -14.29
CA LEU A 774 28.78 22.21 -14.20
C LEU A 774 28.03 22.28 -15.54
N THR A 775 28.76 22.41 -16.65
CA THR A 775 28.16 22.38 -18.01
C THR A 775 27.47 21.05 -18.28
N VAL A 776 28.05 19.91 -17.89
CA VAL A 776 27.40 18.59 -18.05
C VAL A 776 26.15 18.50 -17.19
N ALA A 777 26.15 19.00 -15.98
CA ALA A 777 24.96 19.00 -15.13
C ALA A 777 23.81 19.81 -15.76
N GLU A 778 24.13 21.00 -16.33
CA GLU A 778 23.16 21.82 -17.05
C GLU A 778 22.61 21.10 -18.30
N LYS A 779 23.47 20.48 -19.10
CA LYS A 779 23.08 19.66 -20.26
C LYS A 779 22.17 18.50 -19.87
N ARG A 780 22.42 17.84 -18.72
CA ARG A 780 21.54 16.76 -18.22
C ARG A 780 20.14 17.27 -17.87
N ILE A 781 20.06 18.40 -17.17
CA ILE A 781 18.77 19.03 -16.85
C ILE A 781 18.02 19.38 -18.15
N HIS A 782 18.72 19.95 -19.13
CA HIS A 782 18.14 20.29 -20.43
C HIS A 782 17.60 19.05 -21.15
N ALA A 783 18.38 17.98 -21.25
CA ALA A 783 17.96 16.72 -21.89
C ALA A 783 16.76 16.07 -21.19
N ILE A 784 16.72 16.10 -19.85
CA ILE A 784 15.58 15.63 -19.08
C ILE A 784 14.34 16.46 -19.36
N ALA A 785 14.48 17.79 -19.41
CA ALA A 785 13.38 18.69 -19.70
C ALA A 785 12.83 18.51 -21.13
N GLU A 786 13.71 18.27 -22.13
CA GLU A 786 13.28 17.95 -23.51
C GLU A 786 12.44 16.65 -23.54
N GLN A 787 12.88 15.62 -22.85
CA GLN A 787 12.09 14.37 -22.74
C GLN A 787 10.73 14.62 -22.07
N MET A 788 10.69 15.41 -20.98
CA MET A 788 9.43 15.80 -20.35
C MET A 788 8.55 16.61 -21.31
N GLY A 789 9.12 17.57 -22.01
CA GLY A 789 8.44 18.43 -22.99
C GLY A 789 7.90 17.63 -24.20
N SER A 790 8.57 16.54 -24.59
CA SER A 790 8.12 15.64 -25.64
C SER A 790 6.97 14.70 -25.24
N GLY A 791 6.57 14.71 -23.95
CA GLY A 791 5.50 13.87 -23.42
C GLY A 791 5.88 12.41 -23.18
N ASP A 792 7.16 12.10 -23.06
CA ASP A 792 7.60 10.74 -22.77
C ASP A 792 7.20 10.32 -21.33
N ILE A 793 6.41 9.27 -21.23
CA ILE A 793 5.95 8.64 -19.99
C ILE A 793 6.26 7.14 -19.99
N SER A 794 7.32 6.73 -20.68
CA SER A 794 7.71 5.34 -20.82
C SER A 794 7.99 4.66 -19.47
N ILE A 795 7.66 3.35 -19.38
CA ILE A 795 8.00 2.51 -18.24
C ILE A 795 9.46 2.04 -18.45
N HIS A 796 10.41 2.88 -18.05
CA HIS A 796 11.84 2.66 -18.30
C HIS A 796 12.67 3.06 -17.06
N PRO A 797 12.56 2.28 -15.95
CA PRO A 797 13.25 2.62 -14.72
C PRO A 797 14.74 2.42 -14.82
N VAL A 798 15.51 3.31 -14.18
CA VAL A 798 16.97 3.20 -14.12
C VAL A 798 17.37 2.09 -13.15
N LEU A 799 18.33 1.26 -13.58
CA LEU A 799 19.01 0.26 -12.75
C LEU A 799 20.47 0.68 -12.52
N PHE A 800 20.80 1.03 -11.29
CA PHE A 800 22.16 1.39 -10.88
C PHE A 800 22.77 0.29 -10.02
N GLY A 801 23.69 -0.50 -10.59
CA GLY A 801 24.19 -1.72 -9.95
C GLY A 801 23.05 -2.75 -9.75
N ALA A 802 22.73 -3.07 -8.50
CA ALA A 802 21.60 -3.94 -8.13
C ALA A 802 20.38 -3.17 -7.60
N GLN A 803 20.42 -1.85 -7.60
CA GLN A 803 19.37 -1.00 -7.05
C GLN A 803 18.53 -0.36 -8.14
N SER A 804 17.23 -0.51 -8.05
CA SER A 804 16.26 0.16 -8.90
C SER A 804 15.26 0.93 -8.04
N HIS A 805 14.75 2.04 -8.60
CA HIS A 805 13.64 2.79 -7.99
C HIS A 805 12.40 1.90 -7.78
N CYS A 806 12.20 0.87 -8.61
CA CYS A 806 11.07 -0.06 -8.53
C CYS A 806 10.92 -0.76 -7.16
N GLN A 807 12.02 -0.97 -6.43
CA GLN A 807 12.01 -1.64 -5.11
C GLN A 807 11.17 -0.87 -4.06
N TYR A 808 11.02 0.44 -4.21
CA TYR A 808 10.32 1.32 -3.27
C TYR A 808 9.24 2.16 -3.96
N CYS A 809 8.92 1.86 -5.23
CA CYS A 809 7.97 2.62 -6.03
C CYS A 809 6.52 2.28 -5.62
N PRO A 810 5.71 3.24 -5.15
CA PRO A 810 4.33 2.98 -4.76
C PRO A 810 3.43 2.64 -5.96
N TYR A 811 3.90 2.90 -7.19
CA TYR A 811 3.17 2.70 -8.43
C TYR A 811 3.42 1.33 -9.08
N HIS A 812 4.28 0.50 -8.50
CA HIS A 812 4.67 -0.79 -9.08
C HIS A 812 3.46 -1.71 -9.35
N ALA A 813 2.46 -1.68 -8.45
CA ALA A 813 1.28 -2.55 -8.58
C ALA A 813 0.46 -2.32 -9.85
N PHE A 814 0.40 -1.07 -10.37
CA PHE A 814 -0.38 -0.78 -11.58
C PHE A 814 0.47 -0.49 -12.82
N CYS A 815 1.76 -0.14 -12.66
CA CYS A 815 2.63 -0.02 -13.83
C CYS A 815 2.95 -1.39 -14.45
N ALA A 816 2.81 -2.47 -13.69
CA ALA A 816 3.03 -3.86 -14.10
C ALA A 816 4.39 -4.07 -14.79
N PHE A 817 5.43 -3.36 -14.36
CA PHE A 817 6.77 -3.53 -14.90
C PHE A 817 7.30 -4.95 -14.61
N ASP A 818 7.63 -5.67 -15.67
CA ASP A 818 8.28 -6.98 -15.58
C ASP A 818 9.44 -7.06 -16.60
N PRO A 819 10.70 -7.13 -16.14
CA PRO A 819 11.86 -7.18 -17.04
C PRO A 819 11.97 -8.49 -17.84
N HIS A 820 11.15 -9.50 -17.53
CA HIS A 820 11.08 -10.76 -18.31
C HIS A 820 10.17 -10.66 -19.52
N THR A 821 9.34 -9.60 -19.61
CA THR A 821 8.53 -9.34 -20.80
C THR A 821 9.34 -8.60 -21.86
N GLN A 822 8.98 -8.78 -23.16
CA GLN A 822 9.65 -8.08 -24.26
C GLN A 822 9.45 -6.56 -24.24
N ASP A 823 8.42 -6.09 -23.54
CA ASP A 823 8.01 -4.70 -23.55
C ASP A 823 8.73 -3.83 -22.50
N ASN A 824 9.29 -4.46 -21.47
CA ASN A 824 9.87 -3.77 -20.34
C ASN A 824 11.38 -4.04 -20.22
N SER A 825 12.15 -3.00 -20.01
CA SER A 825 13.57 -3.11 -19.74
C SER A 825 14.03 -2.03 -18.78
N TYR A 826 15.09 -2.33 -18.04
CA TYR A 826 15.77 -1.29 -17.28
C TYR A 826 16.67 -0.46 -18.18
N ASP A 827 16.78 0.85 -17.87
CA ASP A 827 17.92 1.66 -18.32
C ASP A 827 19.13 1.27 -17.42
N ALA A 828 19.82 0.22 -17.81
CA ALA A 828 20.87 -0.37 -17.00
C ALA A 828 22.22 0.30 -17.29
N ALA A 829 22.76 0.97 -16.28
CA ALA A 829 24.13 1.48 -16.35
C ALA A 829 25.10 0.46 -15.74
N GLY A 830 25.97 -0.06 -16.58
CA GLY A 830 27.12 -0.83 -16.12
C GLY A 830 28.00 0.04 -15.21
N LYS A 831 28.65 -0.61 -14.22
CA LYS A 831 29.57 0.10 -13.32
C LYS A 831 30.80 0.59 -14.07
N LEU A 832 30.98 1.91 -14.16
CA LEU A 832 32.13 2.56 -14.78
C LEU A 832 33.22 2.82 -13.74
N LYS A 833 34.48 2.84 -14.19
CA LYS A 833 35.59 3.27 -13.35
C LYS A 833 35.56 4.81 -13.21
N LYS A 834 35.96 5.33 -12.05
CA LYS A 834 36.03 6.78 -11.79
C LYS A 834 36.83 7.53 -12.86
N SER A 835 37.99 6.96 -13.31
CA SER A 835 38.81 7.54 -14.38
C SER A 835 38.02 7.74 -15.68
N ASP A 836 37.21 6.74 -16.06
CA ASP A 836 36.49 6.76 -17.33
C ASP A 836 35.36 7.79 -17.31
N ILE A 837 34.71 7.94 -16.14
CA ILE A 837 33.66 8.94 -15.94
C ILE A 837 34.25 10.36 -16.01
N VAL A 838 35.40 10.59 -15.35
CA VAL A 838 36.08 11.89 -15.38
C VAL A 838 36.48 12.27 -16.83
N VAL A 839 36.97 11.32 -17.62
CA VAL A 839 37.30 11.53 -19.03
C VAL A 839 36.03 11.87 -19.86
N ARG A 840 34.93 11.11 -19.66
CA ARG A 840 33.68 11.36 -20.37
C ARG A 840 33.08 12.73 -20.04
N ILE A 841 33.06 13.11 -18.76
CA ILE A 841 32.62 14.45 -18.33
C ILE A 841 33.49 15.53 -18.96
N SER A 842 34.82 15.31 -19.04
CA SER A 842 35.73 16.26 -19.63
C SER A 842 35.53 16.42 -21.16
N GLN A 843 35.27 15.36 -21.89
CA GLN A 843 34.98 15.37 -23.32
C GLN A 843 33.63 16.04 -23.62
N GLU A 844 32.57 15.66 -22.90
CA GLU A 844 31.22 16.19 -23.12
C GLU A 844 31.08 17.64 -22.64
N GLY A 845 31.92 18.07 -21.67
CA GLY A 845 31.97 19.46 -21.23
C GLY A 845 32.71 20.40 -22.22
N ASP A 846 33.55 19.87 -23.12
CA ASP A 846 34.23 20.62 -24.17
C ASP A 846 33.38 20.87 -25.44
N ASP A 847 32.34 20.05 -25.65
CA ASP A 847 31.40 20.16 -26.76
C ASP A 847 30.43 21.35 -26.53
N THR A 848 30.92 22.57 -26.70
CA THR A 848 30.13 23.82 -26.56
C THR A 848 29.26 24.15 -27.79
N HIS A 849 29.23 23.31 -28.83
CA HIS A 849 28.40 23.51 -30.00
C HIS A 849 26.93 23.11 -29.77
N GLY A 850 26.09 24.07 -29.31
CA GLY A 850 24.63 23.86 -29.25
C GLY A 850 23.83 24.72 -28.29
N MET A 851 24.44 25.65 -27.52
CA MET A 851 23.68 26.45 -26.55
C MET A 851 23.55 27.97 -26.92
N ASP A 852 24.13 28.40 -28.02
CA ASP A 852 24.00 29.80 -28.53
C ASP A 852 23.17 29.85 -29.81
N SER A 853 21.90 29.40 -29.76
CA SER A 853 20.95 29.72 -30.84
C SER A 853 19.54 29.82 -30.30
#